data_a3d372463bcef1dd674bd225bfb1ec82
#
_entry.id   a3d372463bcef1dd674bd225bfb1ec82
#
_cell.length_a   1.000
_cell.length_b   1.000
_cell.length_c   1.000
_cell.angle_alpha   90.00
_cell.angle_beta   90.00
_cell.angle_gamma   90.00
#
_symmetry.space_group_name_H-M   'P 1'
#
loop_
_entity.id
_entity.type
_entity.pdbx_description
1 polymer ?
#
loop_
_entity_poly.entity_id
_entity_poly.type
_entity_poly.pdbx_seq_one_letter_code
_entity_poly.pdbx_strand_id
1 'polypeptide(L)'
;MSRLHELIEQAKASNPELGNALAEEVQRLEDRPTFGLVFERHAPEATELYGRPITQGDKVHVLNERGSTAKADQTLWRVERIYEGDAAGPEASLVETLPGNQEWDARAIGREPQKRVALVENLVVVAEHTDTIYPGLVETGRVDSGPGDAPAHTIINSENLHALQALTYTHRHSIDCIYIDPPYNTGARDWKYNNDYVDGNDDYRHSKWLSFMERRLKLAKELLNPADSVLIVTIDEKEYHRLAMLLEQVFPESRIQMVSSVISSQGSVRGGDFARCGEMIFFVMLGASGPIKSDDDMLNEGLSETKSQLWFQYIRTGKGQTRSARPALFFPIFADPVTGKIHSIGDAISIDQNRESVSVPDGLIAVWPERPDGTEGYWRTSVANARSRASRGLLRLGKSSRTSSGFSVMTVNSGTEKRIESGEVSVTGYAENGAAILEEVVGSNLRNPKSIWNKVSHNAGWHGTKLNLRLLPGREFPYPKSLYAVEDALRFFVKDKPDAIILDFFSGSGTTAHAVMRLNKQDGGRRRSISVTNNEVSAEEQKALREKGLRPGDPEWEALGIADYVTKPRVTAAITGKTPEGDPIKGDYKFTDEFPMSDGFEANARYFSLEYLNPVMVEYGYAFSRVAPMLWMRAGQIGPIIEELPARGWEVTDFYAVIENCDDALAFTEAVKRRPGITHVYIITDNVSVYRRVARSFDDSIQTIQLYESYLTNFAINASRVLK
;
A
#
# COMPACT_ATOMS: atom_id res chain seq x y z
N MET A 1 35.96 -6.06 16.11
CA MET A 1 35.50 -5.34 14.86
C MET A 1 34.17 -5.92 14.48
N SER A 2 33.22 -5.10 14.02
CA SER A 2 31.91 -5.63 13.59
C SER A 2 32.08 -6.41 12.28
N ARG A 3 31.21 -7.39 12.03
CA ARG A 3 31.22 -8.17 10.78
C ARG A 3 31.14 -7.27 9.53
N LEU A 4 30.53 -6.07 9.66
CA LEU A 4 30.46 -5.08 8.59
C LEU A 4 31.85 -4.52 8.24
N HIS A 5 32.68 -4.17 9.24
CA HIS A 5 34.04 -3.72 9.00
C HIS A 5 34.92 -4.79 8.33
N GLU A 6 34.75 -6.07 8.69
CA GLU A 6 35.44 -7.17 8.03
C GLU A 6 35.03 -7.31 6.56
N LEU A 7 33.76 -7.16 6.26
CA LEU A 7 33.25 -7.21 4.89
C LEU A 7 33.74 -6.02 4.04
N ILE A 8 33.82 -4.83 4.63
CA ILE A 8 34.37 -3.63 3.96
C ILE A 8 35.86 -3.85 3.64
N GLU A 9 36.64 -4.38 4.57
CA GLU A 9 38.06 -4.68 4.32
C GLU A 9 38.24 -5.78 3.26
N GLN A 10 37.40 -6.79 3.23
CA GLN A 10 37.36 -7.77 2.15
C GLN A 10 36.99 -7.16 0.78
N ALA A 11 36.02 -6.23 0.77
CA ALA A 11 35.67 -5.51 -0.44
C ALA A 11 36.79 -4.60 -0.93
N LYS A 12 37.51 -3.90 -0.03
CA LYS A 12 38.72 -3.12 -0.35
C LYS A 12 39.84 -3.96 -0.92
N ALA A 13 40.02 -5.18 -0.39
CA ALA A 13 41.05 -6.09 -0.86
C ALA A 13 40.73 -6.65 -2.26
N SER A 14 39.48 -6.87 -2.59
CA SER A 14 39.04 -7.40 -3.89
C SER A 14 38.84 -6.32 -4.95
N ASN A 15 38.32 -5.16 -4.57
CA ASN A 15 38.12 -3.99 -5.44
C ASN A 15 38.22 -2.69 -4.60
N PRO A 16 39.41 -2.01 -4.65
CA PRO A 16 39.66 -0.81 -3.81
C PRO A 16 38.67 0.34 -4.03
N GLU A 17 38.22 0.59 -5.28
CA GLU A 17 37.24 1.66 -5.56
C GLU A 17 35.88 1.36 -4.93
N LEU A 18 35.37 0.16 -5.11
CA LEU A 18 34.12 -0.28 -4.53
C LEU A 18 34.20 -0.34 -3.00
N GLY A 19 35.31 -0.87 -2.46
CA GLY A 19 35.54 -0.96 -1.02
C GLY A 19 35.62 0.41 -0.34
N ASN A 20 36.24 1.41 -0.97
CA ASN A 20 36.29 2.78 -0.46
C ASN A 20 34.92 3.46 -0.56
N ALA A 21 34.20 3.31 -1.66
CA ALA A 21 32.85 3.84 -1.81
C ALA A 21 31.88 3.28 -0.75
N LEU A 22 31.98 1.98 -0.47
CA LEU A 22 31.23 1.31 0.60
C LEU A 22 31.62 1.84 1.99
N ALA A 23 32.91 2.04 2.24
CA ALA A 23 33.38 2.59 3.51
C ALA A 23 32.90 4.03 3.72
N GLU A 24 32.95 4.88 2.68
CA GLU A 24 32.41 6.26 2.73
C GLU A 24 30.91 6.28 2.98
N GLU A 25 30.14 5.39 2.36
CA GLU A 25 28.69 5.35 2.55
C GLU A 25 28.31 4.84 3.95
N VAL A 26 29.04 3.83 4.46
CA VAL A 26 28.87 3.36 5.84
C VAL A 26 29.26 4.45 6.84
N GLN A 27 30.35 5.17 6.61
CA GLN A 27 30.75 6.29 7.45
C GLN A 27 29.68 7.40 7.42
N ARG A 28 29.08 7.73 6.27
CA ARG A 28 27.93 8.65 6.17
C ARG A 28 26.73 8.17 6.96
N LEU A 29 26.47 6.88 7.01
CA LEU A 29 25.38 6.30 7.79
C LEU A 29 25.67 6.36 9.30
N GLU A 30 26.93 6.17 9.71
CA GLU A 30 27.38 6.27 11.10
C GLU A 30 27.46 7.72 11.60
N ASP A 31 27.84 8.67 10.75
CA ASP A 31 27.97 10.11 11.07
C ASP A 31 26.61 10.85 11.08
N ARG A 32 25.48 10.17 10.76
CA ARG A 32 24.17 10.77 10.96
C ARG A 32 23.98 11.07 12.44
N PRO A 33 23.58 12.30 12.80
CA PRO A 33 23.32 12.63 14.20
C PRO A 33 22.27 11.63 14.73
N THR A 34 22.58 10.98 15.83
CA THR A 34 21.74 9.99 16.51
C THR A 34 20.53 10.68 17.16
N PHE A 35 19.75 11.40 16.36
CA PHE A 35 18.43 11.87 16.76
C PHE A 35 17.44 10.79 16.31
N GLY A 36 17.12 9.89 17.23
CA GLY A 36 16.15 8.84 17.02
C GLY A 36 14.95 9.01 17.93
N LEU A 37 13.84 8.39 17.53
CA LEU A 37 12.68 8.26 18.40
C LEU A 37 13.05 7.34 19.57
N VAL A 38 13.06 7.90 20.79
CA VAL A 38 13.29 7.16 22.03
C VAL A 38 11.95 6.99 22.73
N PHE A 39 11.55 5.74 22.96
CA PHE A 39 10.34 5.42 23.71
C PHE A 39 10.57 4.17 24.57
N GLU A 40 9.74 4.03 25.58
CA GLU A 40 9.81 2.86 26.46
C GLU A 40 9.44 1.60 25.69
N ARG A 41 10.30 0.59 25.74
CA ARG A 41 10.02 -0.73 25.17
C ARG A 41 9.23 -1.54 26.17
N HIS A 42 7.96 -1.74 25.87
CA HIS A 42 7.07 -2.55 26.69
C HIS A 42 7.38 -4.04 26.54
N ALA A 43 6.87 -4.82 27.50
CA ALA A 43 6.91 -6.28 27.45
C ALA A 43 6.39 -6.77 26.06
N PRO A 44 6.96 -7.84 25.52
CA PRO A 44 6.51 -8.38 24.24
C PRO A 44 5.00 -8.63 24.25
N GLU A 45 4.36 -8.40 23.11
CA GLU A 45 2.95 -8.73 22.94
C GLU A 45 2.76 -10.24 23.12
N ALA A 46 1.70 -10.61 23.79
CA ALA A 46 1.27 -11.98 24.01
C ALA A 46 -0.11 -12.19 23.40
N THR A 47 -0.24 -13.18 22.52
CA THR A 47 -1.49 -13.48 21.82
C THR A 47 -2.06 -14.79 22.32
N GLU A 48 -3.34 -14.77 22.74
CA GLU A 48 -4.09 -15.97 23.09
C GLU A 48 -4.51 -16.72 21.82
N LEU A 49 -4.15 -18.00 21.75
CA LEU A 49 -4.37 -18.86 20.59
C LEU A 49 -5.55 -19.79 20.86
N TYR A 50 -6.75 -19.26 20.70
CA TYR A 50 -7.98 -20.03 20.88
C TYR A 50 -8.07 -21.17 19.86
N GLY A 51 -8.52 -22.35 20.31
CA GLY A 51 -8.63 -23.56 19.46
C GLY A 51 -7.32 -24.35 19.29
N ARG A 52 -6.15 -23.84 19.71
CA ARG A 52 -4.92 -24.61 19.72
C ARG A 52 -4.96 -25.67 20.84
N PRO A 53 -4.69 -26.95 20.52
CA PRO A 53 -4.59 -27.99 21.55
C PRO A 53 -3.49 -27.67 22.57
N ILE A 54 -3.79 -27.87 23.85
CA ILE A 54 -2.86 -27.68 24.94
C ILE A 54 -1.89 -28.87 24.98
N THR A 55 -0.60 -28.59 25.06
CA THR A 55 0.44 -29.61 25.20
C THR A 55 1.38 -29.31 26.38
N GLN A 56 2.12 -30.33 26.83
CA GLN A 56 3.12 -30.15 27.88
C GLN A 56 4.20 -29.16 27.41
N GLY A 57 4.55 -28.22 28.27
CA GLY A 57 5.52 -27.16 27.99
C GLY A 57 4.90 -25.86 27.47
N ASP A 58 3.65 -25.88 27.03
CA ASP A 58 2.96 -24.67 26.55
C ASP A 58 2.85 -23.62 27.66
N LYS A 59 2.95 -22.35 27.24
CA LYS A 59 2.55 -21.20 28.06
C LYS A 59 1.05 -21.01 27.91
N VAL A 60 0.35 -20.80 29.02
CA VAL A 60 -1.11 -20.68 29.02
C VAL A 60 -1.59 -19.59 29.96
N HIS A 61 -2.76 -19.01 29.64
CA HIS A 61 -3.59 -18.29 30.59
C HIS A 61 -4.72 -19.23 31.08
N VAL A 62 -5.17 -18.99 32.31
CA VAL A 62 -6.35 -19.66 32.86
C VAL A 62 -7.54 -18.76 32.64
N LEU A 63 -8.50 -19.23 31.85
CA LEU A 63 -9.72 -18.52 31.53
C LEU A 63 -10.67 -18.51 32.74
N ASN A 64 -11.46 -17.45 32.85
CA ASN A 64 -12.55 -17.42 33.82
C ASN A 64 -13.60 -18.48 33.52
N GLU A 65 -14.42 -18.83 34.50
CA GLU A 65 -15.58 -19.72 34.29
C GLU A 65 -16.52 -19.15 33.23
N ARG A 66 -17.18 -20.04 32.47
CA ARG A 66 -18.16 -19.62 31.44
C ARG A 66 -19.30 -18.81 32.10
N GLY A 67 -19.67 -17.71 31.46
CA GLY A 67 -20.65 -16.75 31.99
C GLY A 67 -20.06 -15.63 32.85
N SER A 68 -18.78 -15.70 33.20
CA SER A 68 -18.12 -14.63 33.96
C SER A 68 -17.75 -13.44 33.07
N THR A 69 -18.11 -12.24 33.54
CA THR A 69 -17.68 -10.96 32.91
C THR A 69 -16.52 -10.31 33.67
N ALA A 70 -15.94 -10.99 34.65
CA ALA A 70 -14.78 -10.50 35.39
C ALA A 70 -13.57 -10.34 34.47
N LYS A 71 -12.64 -9.46 34.84
CA LYS A 71 -11.35 -9.35 34.14
C LYS A 71 -10.60 -10.69 34.29
N ALA A 72 -10.08 -11.19 33.16
CA ALA A 72 -9.30 -12.43 33.16
C ALA A 72 -7.97 -12.24 33.91
N ASP A 73 -7.52 -13.31 34.59
CA ASP A 73 -6.20 -13.36 35.21
C ASP A 73 -5.14 -13.42 34.10
N GLN A 74 -4.21 -12.47 34.11
CA GLN A 74 -3.12 -12.35 33.14
C GLN A 74 -1.84 -13.08 33.60
N THR A 75 -1.90 -13.85 34.69
CA THR A 75 -0.76 -14.65 35.14
C THR A 75 -0.40 -15.70 34.09
N LEU A 76 0.86 -15.70 33.68
CA LEU A 76 1.37 -16.65 32.70
C LEU A 76 1.77 -17.94 33.42
N TRP A 77 1.26 -19.04 32.91
CA TRP A 77 1.51 -20.37 33.45
C TRP A 77 2.20 -21.23 32.39
N ARG A 78 3.04 -22.18 32.84
CA ARG A 78 3.60 -23.22 31.98
C ARG A 78 2.97 -24.57 32.36
N VAL A 79 2.54 -25.34 31.37
CA VAL A 79 2.00 -26.68 31.55
C VAL A 79 3.13 -27.65 31.88
N GLU A 80 3.16 -28.16 33.12
CA GLU A 80 4.12 -29.19 33.55
C GLU A 80 3.70 -30.59 33.10
N ARG A 81 2.43 -30.91 33.20
CA ARG A 81 1.88 -32.23 32.86
C ARG A 81 0.37 -32.16 32.63
N ILE A 82 -0.11 -32.97 31.68
CA ILE A 82 -1.56 -33.21 31.47
C ILE A 82 -1.85 -34.63 31.84
N TYR A 83 -2.98 -34.84 32.51
CA TYR A 83 -3.46 -36.18 33.00
C TYR A 83 -4.98 -36.25 32.85
N GLU A 84 -5.48 -37.50 32.75
CA GLU A 84 -6.91 -37.70 32.77
C GLU A 84 -7.40 -37.37 34.21
N GLY A 85 -8.29 -36.37 34.29
CA GLY A 85 -8.95 -35.96 35.51
C GLY A 85 -10.16 -36.81 35.79
N ASP A 86 -10.92 -36.39 36.80
CA ASP A 86 -12.21 -37.02 37.18
C ASP A 86 -13.30 -36.73 36.10
N ALA A 87 -14.56 -36.92 36.44
CA ALA A 87 -15.72 -36.77 35.53
C ALA A 87 -15.85 -35.42 34.79
N ALA A 88 -15.06 -34.40 35.16
CA ALA A 88 -15.05 -33.05 34.54
C ALA A 88 -14.13 -32.92 33.31
N GLY A 89 -13.29 -33.92 32.99
CA GLY A 89 -12.39 -33.90 31.85
C GLY A 89 -10.91 -33.85 32.22
N PRO A 90 -10.01 -33.73 31.22
CA PRO A 90 -8.56 -33.70 31.46
C PRO A 90 -8.12 -32.46 32.23
N GLU A 91 -7.15 -32.64 33.13
CA GLU A 91 -6.56 -31.60 33.96
C GLU A 91 -5.09 -31.38 33.65
N ALA A 92 -4.60 -30.17 33.90
CA ALA A 92 -3.19 -29.81 33.75
C ALA A 92 -2.62 -29.28 35.06
N SER A 93 -1.41 -29.76 35.44
CA SER A 93 -0.60 -29.10 36.45
C SER A 93 0.18 -27.94 35.81
N LEU A 94 0.11 -26.79 36.47
CA LEU A 94 0.65 -25.51 35.98
C LEU A 94 1.68 -24.97 36.97
N VAL A 95 2.74 -24.40 36.49
CA VAL A 95 3.71 -23.62 37.26
C VAL A 95 3.77 -22.18 36.69
N GLU A 96 3.74 -21.23 37.61
CA GLU A 96 3.86 -19.80 37.25
C GLU A 96 5.17 -19.56 36.52
N THR A 97 5.14 -18.78 35.42
CA THR A 97 6.31 -18.48 34.64
C THR A 97 6.39 -16.99 34.27
N LEU A 98 7.56 -16.53 33.90
CA LEU A 98 7.80 -15.14 33.52
C LEU A 98 7.70 -14.95 32.01
N PRO A 99 7.29 -13.75 31.55
CA PRO A 99 7.34 -13.40 30.16
C PRO A 99 8.75 -13.48 29.57
N GLY A 100 8.86 -13.69 28.25
CA GLY A 100 10.13 -13.67 27.52
C GLY A 100 11.03 -14.89 27.77
N ASN A 101 10.46 -16.02 28.25
CA ASN A 101 11.21 -17.23 28.61
C ASN A 101 12.31 -17.00 29.67
N GLN A 102 12.15 -15.99 30.53
CA GLN A 102 13.06 -15.75 31.63
C GLN A 102 12.98 -16.89 32.65
N GLU A 103 14.14 -17.29 33.17
CA GLU A 103 14.17 -18.24 34.26
C GLU A 103 13.66 -17.61 35.56
N TRP A 104 12.90 -18.38 36.33
CA TRP A 104 12.40 -17.93 37.62
C TRP A 104 13.54 -17.88 38.64
N ASP A 105 13.96 -16.66 39.01
CA ASP A 105 14.91 -16.47 40.12
C ASP A 105 14.16 -16.15 41.41
N ALA A 106 13.92 -17.17 42.25
CA ALA A 106 13.22 -17.02 43.53
C ALA A 106 13.92 -16.05 44.48
N ARG A 107 15.24 -15.83 44.35
CA ARG A 107 15.99 -14.85 45.19
C ARG A 107 15.73 -13.43 44.75
N ALA A 108 15.70 -13.19 43.44
CA ALA A 108 15.42 -11.86 42.89
C ALA A 108 13.96 -11.48 43.05
N ILE A 109 13.03 -12.44 42.91
CA ILE A 109 11.57 -12.22 42.97
C ILE A 109 11.09 -12.25 44.45
N GLY A 110 11.82 -12.90 45.36
CA GLY A 110 11.49 -13.00 46.75
C GLY A 110 10.45 -14.05 47.10
N ARG A 111 10.07 -14.92 46.15
CA ARG A 111 9.14 -16.03 46.35
C ARG A 111 9.36 -17.15 45.33
N GLU A 112 8.90 -18.36 45.69
CA GLU A 112 8.83 -19.47 44.73
C GLU A 112 7.66 -19.29 43.73
N PRO A 113 7.75 -19.92 42.54
CA PRO A 113 6.65 -19.91 41.59
C PRO A 113 5.44 -20.60 42.14
N GLN A 114 4.27 -20.04 41.88
CA GLN A 114 3.01 -20.67 42.30
C GLN A 114 2.75 -21.91 41.45
N LYS A 115 2.02 -22.89 42.08
CA LYS A 115 1.53 -24.07 41.37
C LYS A 115 0.02 -24.08 41.40
N ARG A 116 -0.60 -24.53 40.32
CA ARG A 116 -2.06 -24.59 40.17
C ARG A 116 -2.45 -25.84 39.38
N VAL A 117 -3.63 -26.35 39.59
CA VAL A 117 -4.28 -27.35 38.75
C VAL A 117 -5.50 -26.67 38.08
N ALA A 118 -5.71 -26.90 36.83
CA ALA A 118 -6.86 -26.39 36.09
C ALA A 118 -7.33 -27.39 35.03
N LEU A 119 -8.63 -27.37 34.73
CA LEU A 119 -9.19 -28.14 33.62
C LEU A 119 -8.60 -27.62 32.31
N VAL A 120 -8.23 -28.52 31.39
CA VAL A 120 -7.64 -28.17 30.08
C VAL A 120 -8.59 -27.30 29.27
N GLU A 121 -9.90 -27.50 29.35
CA GLU A 121 -10.90 -26.66 28.68
C GLU A 121 -10.91 -25.20 29.13
N ASN A 122 -10.38 -24.92 30.32
CA ASN A 122 -10.24 -23.57 30.86
C ASN A 122 -8.85 -22.96 30.62
N LEU A 123 -8.06 -23.54 29.74
CA LEU A 123 -6.75 -23.02 29.36
C LEU A 123 -6.78 -22.49 27.93
N VAL A 124 -6.04 -21.45 27.72
CA VAL A 124 -5.73 -20.96 26.37
C VAL A 124 -4.22 -20.83 26.21
N VAL A 125 -3.69 -21.33 25.10
CA VAL A 125 -2.25 -21.18 24.79
C VAL A 125 -1.92 -19.73 24.55
N VAL A 126 -0.77 -19.29 25.05
CA VAL A 126 -0.25 -17.94 24.85
C VAL A 126 1.03 -18.01 24.05
N ALA A 127 1.06 -17.38 22.90
CA ALA A 127 2.28 -17.15 22.13
C ALA A 127 2.77 -15.73 22.41
N GLU A 128 3.98 -15.61 22.92
CA GLU A 128 4.66 -14.34 23.03
C GLU A 128 5.37 -14.01 21.72
N HIS A 129 5.55 -12.73 21.45
CA HIS A 129 6.23 -12.24 20.25
C HIS A 129 7.62 -12.87 20.00
N THR A 130 8.31 -13.28 21.06
CA THR A 130 9.62 -13.93 21.01
C THR A 130 9.56 -15.45 20.77
N ASP A 131 8.37 -16.02 20.81
CA ASP A 131 8.20 -17.45 20.58
C ASP A 131 8.28 -17.77 19.08
N THR A 132 8.91 -18.89 18.76
CA THR A 132 8.89 -19.38 17.37
C THR A 132 7.51 -19.96 17.07
N ILE A 133 6.87 -19.44 16.05
CA ILE A 133 5.60 -19.99 15.55
C ILE A 133 5.85 -20.73 14.23
N TYR A 134 5.05 -21.76 13.99
CA TYR A 134 5.00 -22.51 12.75
C TYR A 134 3.59 -22.38 12.15
N PRO A 135 3.32 -21.35 11.31
CA PRO A 135 1.99 -21.09 10.83
C PRO A 135 1.57 -22.07 9.74
N GLY A 136 0.34 -22.54 9.82
CA GLY A 136 -0.37 -23.20 8.73
C GLY A 136 -1.58 -22.38 8.30
N LEU A 137 -2.14 -22.68 7.15
CA LEU A 137 -3.36 -22.04 6.66
C LEU A 137 -4.43 -23.11 6.39
N VAL A 138 -5.66 -22.82 6.81
CA VAL A 138 -6.84 -23.65 6.52
C VAL A 138 -7.79 -22.84 5.67
N GLU A 139 -8.17 -23.38 4.50
CA GLU A 139 -9.20 -22.76 3.66
C GLU A 139 -10.55 -22.80 4.36
N THR A 140 -11.17 -21.64 4.56
CA THR A 140 -12.48 -21.49 5.22
C THR A 140 -13.58 -21.09 4.26
N GLY A 141 -13.25 -20.87 2.98
CA GLY A 141 -14.19 -20.55 1.93
C GLY A 141 -13.52 -19.95 0.71
N ARG A 142 -14.29 -19.83 -0.36
CA ARG A 142 -13.81 -19.28 -1.64
C ARG A 142 -14.94 -18.72 -2.48
N VAL A 143 -14.56 -17.85 -3.40
CA VAL A 143 -15.42 -17.33 -4.48
C VAL A 143 -14.67 -17.46 -5.79
N ASP A 144 -15.20 -18.21 -6.74
CA ASP A 144 -14.64 -18.43 -8.07
C ASP A 144 -15.60 -17.81 -9.11
N SER A 145 -15.39 -16.52 -9.43
CA SER A 145 -16.21 -15.76 -10.41
C SER A 145 -15.36 -15.16 -11.53
N GLY A 146 -14.04 -15.25 -11.42
CA GLY A 146 -13.09 -14.83 -12.43
C GLY A 146 -12.57 -15.98 -13.29
N PRO A 147 -11.72 -15.68 -14.28
CA PRO A 147 -11.04 -16.70 -15.08
C PRO A 147 -10.23 -17.66 -14.20
N GLY A 148 -10.17 -18.94 -14.59
CA GLY A 148 -9.47 -19.98 -13.83
C GLY A 148 -7.95 -19.79 -13.75
N ASP A 149 -7.37 -18.99 -14.66
CA ASP A 149 -5.97 -18.61 -14.69
C ASP A 149 -5.72 -17.22 -14.03
N ALA A 150 -6.77 -16.53 -13.54
CA ALA A 150 -6.63 -15.30 -12.80
C ALA A 150 -6.16 -15.58 -11.36
N PRO A 151 -5.24 -14.75 -10.81
CA PRO A 151 -4.85 -14.88 -9.42
C PRO A 151 -6.02 -14.57 -8.48
N ALA A 152 -6.09 -15.28 -7.36
CA ALA A 152 -7.12 -15.05 -6.35
C ALA A 152 -6.68 -13.97 -5.36
N HIS A 153 -7.63 -13.14 -4.92
CA HIS A 153 -7.47 -12.32 -3.73
C HIS A 153 -7.50 -13.21 -2.49
N THR A 154 -6.58 -12.97 -1.56
CA THR A 154 -6.44 -13.81 -0.36
C THR A 154 -6.83 -13.02 0.88
N ILE A 155 -7.71 -13.59 1.71
CA ILE A 155 -8.11 -13.02 2.99
C ILE A 155 -7.69 -14.00 4.08
N ILE A 156 -6.86 -13.54 5.04
CA ILE A 156 -6.33 -14.35 6.13
C ILE A 156 -6.91 -13.84 7.45
N ASN A 157 -7.69 -14.67 8.12
CA ASN A 157 -8.09 -14.44 9.50
C ASN A 157 -6.93 -14.81 10.43
N SER A 158 -6.31 -13.81 11.03
CA SER A 158 -5.17 -14.00 11.93
C SER A 158 -4.86 -12.71 12.70
N GLU A 159 -4.14 -12.86 13.80
CA GLU A 159 -3.33 -11.76 14.33
C GLU A 159 -2.30 -11.34 13.29
N ASN A 160 -2.19 -10.03 13.03
CA ASN A 160 -1.45 -9.53 11.87
C ASN A 160 0.07 -9.74 11.98
N LEU A 161 0.66 -9.71 13.19
CA LEU A 161 2.08 -9.98 13.37
C LEU A 161 2.44 -11.42 12.93
N HIS A 162 1.61 -12.40 13.33
CA HIS A 162 1.80 -13.81 12.96
C HIS A 162 1.58 -14.04 11.46
N ALA A 163 0.56 -13.38 10.88
CA ALA A 163 0.38 -13.43 9.43
C ALA A 163 1.56 -12.81 8.67
N LEU A 164 2.10 -11.67 9.12
CA LEU A 164 3.29 -11.07 8.53
C LEU A 164 4.50 -12.01 8.62
N GLN A 165 4.69 -12.72 9.74
CA GLN A 165 5.72 -13.75 9.86
C GLN A 165 5.51 -14.89 8.86
N ALA A 166 4.26 -15.38 8.71
CA ALA A 166 3.92 -16.39 7.70
C ALA A 166 4.23 -15.90 6.27
N LEU A 167 3.89 -14.65 5.97
CA LEU A 167 4.12 -14.05 4.66
C LEU A 167 5.62 -13.88 4.34
N THR A 168 6.52 -13.84 5.31
CA THR A 168 7.97 -13.83 5.03
C THR A 168 8.44 -15.11 4.33
N TYR A 169 7.74 -16.24 4.52
CA TYR A 169 8.03 -17.48 3.79
C TYR A 169 7.54 -17.42 2.35
N THR A 170 6.40 -16.78 2.11
CA THR A 170 5.73 -16.79 0.80
C THR A 170 6.09 -15.58 -0.08
N HIS A 171 6.26 -14.40 0.51
CA HIS A 171 6.32 -13.11 -0.21
C HIS A 171 7.49 -12.21 0.21
N ARG A 172 8.61 -12.75 0.68
CA ARG A 172 9.79 -11.94 1.02
C ARG A 172 10.28 -11.15 -0.19
N HIS A 173 10.42 -9.83 -0.04
CA HIS A 173 10.89 -8.89 -1.07
C HIS A 173 10.10 -8.90 -2.39
N SER A 174 8.81 -9.24 -2.35
CA SER A 174 7.97 -9.36 -3.55
C SER A 174 6.69 -8.51 -3.53
N ILE A 175 6.36 -7.87 -2.41
CA ILE A 175 5.18 -7.01 -2.31
C ILE A 175 5.46 -5.65 -2.97
N ASP A 176 4.60 -5.23 -3.89
CA ASP A 176 4.73 -3.96 -4.62
C ASP A 176 4.12 -2.78 -3.85
N CYS A 177 3.04 -3.03 -3.13
CA CYS A 177 2.37 -2.00 -2.35
C CYS A 177 1.82 -2.58 -1.05
N ILE A 178 2.10 -1.92 0.05
CA ILE A 178 1.42 -2.15 1.33
C ILE A 178 0.55 -0.93 1.61
N TYR A 179 -0.75 -1.14 1.83
CA TYR A 179 -1.68 -0.11 2.30
C TYR A 179 -2.21 -0.53 3.67
N ILE A 180 -2.07 0.33 4.68
CA ILE A 180 -2.55 0.05 6.03
C ILE A 180 -3.25 1.24 6.66
N ASP A 181 -4.28 0.91 7.45
CA ASP A 181 -5.03 1.84 8.30
C ASP A 181 -4.97 1.36 9.76
N PRO A 182 -3.83 1.58 10.45
CA PRO A 182 -3.65 1.10 11.81
C PRO A 182 -4.58 1.84 12.79
N PRO A 183 -4.82 1.30 14.01
CA PRO A 183 -5.58 2.02 15.01
C PRO A 183 -4.94 3.37 15.34
N TYR A 184 -5.78 4.43 15.43
CA TYR A 184 -5.33 5.81 15.58
C TYR A 184 -4.96 6.21 16.99
N ASN A 185 -5.05 5.28 17.93
CA ASN A 185 -4.72 5.50 19.34
C ASN A 185 -5.47 6.69 19.97
N THR A 186 -6.75 6.81 19.65
CA THR A 186 -7.58 7.94 20.06
C THR A 186 -7.88 7.96 21.56
N GLY A 187 -7.64 6.85 22.24
CA GLY A 187 -8.02 6.61 23.65
C GLY A 187 -9.46 6.16 23.81
N ALA A 188 -10.18 5.85 22.73
CA ALA A 188 -11.54 5.36 22.75
C ALA A 188 -11.66 3.84 22.86
N ARG A 189 -10.60 3.15 23.33
CA ARG A 189 -10.49 1.68 23.38
C ARG A 189 -10.64 1.03 22.01
N ASP A 190 -10.01 1.63 21.03
CA ASP A 190 -10.05 1.25 19.61
C ASP A 190 -9.02 0.18 19.24
N TRP A 191 -8.18 -0.26 20.18
CA TRP A 191 -7.20 -1.32 19.98
C TRP A 191 -6.75 -1.95 21.31
N LYS A 192 -6.12 -3.14 21.23
CA LYS A 192 -5.62 -3.90 22.36
C LYS A 192 -4.11 -4.02 22.34
N TYR A 193 -3.53 -4.04 23.53
CA TYR A 193 -2.14 -4.42 23.78
C TYR A 193 -2.11 -5.48 24.88
N ASN A 194 -1.53 -6.65 24.62
CA ASN A 194 -1.57 -7.81 25.54
C ASN A 194 -3.00 -8.14 26.01
N ASN A 195 -3.94 -8.24 25.06
CA ASN A 195 -5.36 -8.55 25.28
C ASN A 195 -6.17 -7.51 26.06
N ASP A 196 -5.53 -6.46 26.58
CA ASP A 196 -6.21 -5.35 27.26
C ASP A 196 -6.44 -4.18 26.30
N TYR A 197 -7.65 -3.61 26.32
CA TYR A 197 -7.92 -2.36 25.59
C TYR A 197 -7.11 -1.20 26.14
N VAL A 198 -6.44 -0.47 25.25
CA VAL A 198 -5.70 0.74 25.61
C VAL A 198 -6.67 1.92 25.63
N ASP A 199 -6.76 2.62 26.76
CA ASP A 199 -7.66 3.75 26.91
C ASP A 199 -6.93 5.10 27.06
N GLY A 200 -7.71 6.20 27.11
CA GLY A 200 -7.16 7.55 27.18
C GLY A 200 -6.40 7.89 28.46
N ASN A 201 -6.58 7.10 29.53
CA ASN A 201 -5.92 7.29 30.83
C ASN A 201 -4.62 6.47 30.95
N ASP A 202 -4.26 5.71 29.92
CA ASP A 202 -3.00 4.96 29.90
C ASP A 202 -1.85 5.91 29.58
N ASP A 203 -1.02 6.22 30.56
CA ASP A 203 0.14 7.10 30.41
C ASP A 203 1.16 6.60 29.38
N TYR A 204 1.18 5.28 29.14
CA TYR A 204 2.09 4.60 28.21
C TYR A 204 1.46 4.30 26.84
N ARG A 205 0.25 4.76 26.58
CA ARG A 205 -0.48 4.41 25.34
C ARG A 205 0.31 4.71 24.07
N HIS A 206 1.06 5.81 24.04
CA HIS A 206 1.85 6.20 22.88
C HIS A 206 3.08 5.30 22.65
N SER A 207 3.79 4.95 23.73
CA SER A 207 4.94 4.05 23.64
C SER A 207 4.52 2.59 23.37
N LYS A 208 3.38 2.17 23.87
CA LYS A 208 2.77 0.87 23.52
C LYS A 208 2.43 0.82 22.03
N TRP A 209 1.78 1.88 21.52
CA TRP A 209 1.44 1.99 20.10
C TRP A 209 2.69 1.99 19.20
N LEU A 210 3.73 2.70 19.59
CA LEU A 210 5.00 2.70 18.87
C LEU A 210 5.64 1.30 18.84
N SER A 211 5.65 0.59 19.99
CA SER A 211 6.17 -0.78 20.07
C SER A 211 5.37 -1.74 19.19
N PHE A 212 4.05 -1.61 19.19
CA PHE A 212 3.13 -2.36 18.36
C PHE A 212 3.41 -2.14 16.85
N MET A 213 3.54 -0.88 16.44
CA MET A 213 3.79 -0.53 15.04
C MET A 213 5.21 -0.87 14.59
N GLU A 214 6.24 -0.65 15.41
CA GLU A 214 7.64 -0.91 15.06
C GLU A 214 7.85 -2.36 14.59
N ARG A 215 7.30 -3.32 15.34
CA ARG A 215 7.44 -4.75 15.02
C ARG A 215 6.83 -5.11 13.68
N ARG A 216 5.62 -4.60 13.41
CA ARG A 216 4.90 -4.83 12.15
C ARG A 216 5.56 -4.15 10.96
N LEU A 217 6.05 -2.92 11.15
CA LEU A 217 6.76 -2.18 10.11
C LEU A 217 8.11 -2.82 9.74
N LYS A 218 8.83 -3.42 10.70
CA LYS A 218 10.05 -4.19 10.42
C LYS A 218 9.76 -5.40 9.53
N LEU A 219 8.70 -6.16 9.81
CA LEU A 219 8.28 -7.27 8.96
C LEU A 219 7.76 -6.78 7.59
N ALA A 220 6.98 -5.71 7.57
CA ALA A 220 6.53 -5.09 6.32
C ALA A 220 7.70 -4.70 5.40
N LYS A 221 8.78 -4.16 5.97
CA LYS A 221 10.01 -3.86 5.23
C LYS A 221 10.65 -5.10 4.58
N GLU A 222 10.62 -6.25 5.27
CA GLU A 222 11.12 -7.51 4.70
C GLU A 222 10.24 -8.07 3.57
N LEU A 223 8.96 -7.70 3.53
CA LEU A 223 8.03 -8.14 2.49
C LEU A 223 8.10 -7.26 1.24
N LEU A 224 8.33 -5.96 1.41
CA LEU A 224 8.39 -5.00 0.31
C LEU A 224 9.54 -5.28 -0.66
N ASN A 225 9.26 -5.12 -1.95
CA ASN A 225 10.28 -5.16 -2.99
C ASN A 225 11.23 -3.95 -2.82
N PRO A 226 12.51 -4.17 -2.49
CA PRO A 226 13.42 -3.06 -2.21
C PRO A 226 13.74 -2.20 -3.44
N ALA A 227 13.54 -2.73 -4.65
CA ALA A 227 13.86 -2.03 -5.89
C ALA A 227 12.78 -1.02 -6.31
N ASP A 228 11.50 -1.34 -6.07
CA ASP A 228 10.38 -0.50 -6.48
C ASP A 228 9.08 -0.89 -5.77
N SER A 229 8.84 -0.33 -4.59
CA SER A 229 7.62 -0.56 -3.82
C SER A 229 7.25 0.63 -2.94
N VAL A 230 6.04 0.61 -2.39
CA VAL A 230 5.54 1.65 -1.50
C VAL A 230 4.81 1.07 -0.30
N LEU A 231 5.04 1.68 0.87
CA LEU A 231 4.18 1.53 2.05
C LEU A 231 3.34 2.79 2.20
N ILE A 232 2.02 2.62 2.26
CA ILE A 232 1.03 3.69 2.46
C ILE A 232 0.40 3.50 3.84
N VAL A 233 0.48 4.50 4.70
CA VAL A 233 -0.05 4.45 6.06
C VAL A 233 -0.96 5.64 6.30
N THR A 234 -2.23 5.38 6.60
CA THR A 234 -3.17 6.43 7.03
C THR A 234 -3.10 6.61 8.54
N ILE A 235 -3.23 7.83 9.02
CA ILE A 235 -3.17 8.18 10.45
C ILE A 235 -3.87 9.52 10.72
N ASP A 236 -4.24 9.76 11.96
CA ASP A 236 -4.82 11.04 12.38
C ASP A 236 -3.82 11.98 13.10
N GLU A 237 -4.36 13.12 13.57
CA GLU A 237 -3.59 14.14 14.28
C GLU A 237 -3.04 13.67 15.64
N LYS A 238 -3.42 12.52 16.16
CA LYS A 238 -2.96 12.04 17.47
C LYS A 238 -1.57 11.42 17.41
N GLU A 239 -1.29 10.64 16.36
CA GLU A 239 -0.05 9.86 16.25
C GLU A 239 0.82 10.20 15.03
N TYR A 240 0.37 11.06 14.08
CA TYR A 240 1.09 11.29 12.81
C TYR A 240 2.56 11.70 13.00
N HIS A 241 2.86 12.51 13.99
CA HIS A 241 4.23 12.98 14.23
C HIS A 241 5.14 11.88 14.80
N ARG A 242 4.60 10.99 15.65
CA ARG A 242 5.34 9.83 16.17
C ARG A 242 5.53 8.77 15.09
N LEU A 243 4.48 8.53 14.27
CA LEU A 243 4.57 7.66 13.13
C LEU A 243 5.63 8.16 12.13
N ALA A 244 5.69 9.46 11.84
CA ALA A 244 6.70 10.03 10.95
C ALA A 244 8.13 9.67 11.41
N MET A 245 8.43 9.90 12.67
CA MET A 245 9.75 9.58 13.25
C MET A 245 10.03 8.06 13.24
N LEU A 246 9.02 7.24 13.51
CA LEU A 246 9.16 5.78 13.46
C LEU A 246 9.42 5.30 12.03
N LEU A 247 8.73 5.85 11.05
CA LEU A 247 8.95 5.53 9.63
C LEU A 247 10.37 5.92 9.18
N GLU A 248 10.86 7.10 9.55
CA GLU A 248 12.24 7.51 9.29
C GLU A 248 13.26 6.55 9.91
N GLN A 249 12.99 6.04 11.11
CA GLN A 249 13.87 5.11 11.80
C GLN A 249 13.87 3.71 11.17
N VAL A 250 12.70 3.20 10.78
CA VAL A 250 12.56 1.85 10.19
C VAL A 250 12.99 1.83 8.72
N PHE A 251 12.75 2.92 7.98
CA PHE A 251 13.00 3.03 6.54
C PHE A 251 13.99 4.18 6.21
N PRO A 252 15.21 4.18 6.76
CA PRO A 252 16.14 5.32 6.64
C PRO A 252 16.60 5.60 5.21
N GLU A 253 16.50 4.63 4.30
CA GLU A 253 16.92 4.74 2.90
C GLU A 253 15.76 5.15 1.98
N SER A 254 14.53 5.23 2.50
CA SER A 254 13.33 5.49 1.70
C SER A 254 13.02 6.98 1.63
N ARG A 255 12.33 7.38 0.58
CA ARG A 255 11.73 8.71 0.49
C ARG A 255 10.37 8.69 1.16
N ILE A 256 10.19 9.53 2.18
CA ILE A 256 8.94 9.60 2.94
C ILE A 256 8.26 10.92 2.63
N GLN A 257 6.99 10.88 2.24
CA GLN A 257 6.17 12.05 1.98
C GLN A 257 4.82 11.91 2.68
N MET A 258 4.42 12.97 3.38
CA MET A 258 3.10 13.09 3.98
C MET A 258 2.16 13.85 3.03
N VAL A 259 0.94 13.35 2.91
CA VAL A 259 -0.17 13.96 2.20
C VAL A 259 -1.32 14.18 3.19
N SER A 260 -2.00 15.33 3.10
CA SER A 260 -3.22 15.60 3.86
C SER A 260 -4.43 15.34 2.99
N SER A 261 -5.36 14.49 3.44
CA SER A 261 -6.59 14.14 2.71
C SER A 261 -7.83 14.65 3.43
N VAL A 262 -8.71 15.35 2.73
CA VAL A 262 -10.02 15.75 3.26
C VAL A 262 -10.98 14.57 3.14
N ILE A 263 -11.37 14.00 4.28
CA ILE A 263 -12.29 12.86 4.37
C ILE A 263 -13.74 13.25 4.69
N SER A 264 -13.94 14.48 5.16
CA SER A 264 -15.26 15.04 5.44
C SER A 264 -15.21 16.57 5.37
N SER A 265 -15.83 17.17 4.38
CA SER A 265 -15.90 18.64 4.25
C SER A 265 -16.72 19.32 5.35
N GLN A 266 -17.63 18.59 6.00
CA GLN A 266 -18.43 19.11 7.11
C GLN A 266 -17.67 19.10 8.44
N GLY A 267 -16.63 18.28 8.54
CA GLY A 267 -15.87 18.07 9.76
C GLY A 267 -16.66 17.38 10.89
N SER A 268 -15.94 16.87 11.88
CA SER A 268 -16.51 16.40 13.15
C SER A 268 -16.17 17.41 14.24
N VAL A 269 -17.20 17.99 14.85
CA VAL A 269 -17.03 18.97 15.95
C VAL A 269 -16.68 18.21 17.22
N ARG A 270 -15.53 18.54 17.83
CA ARG A 270 -15.16 18.12 19.18
C ARG A 270 -15.19 19.38 20.06
N GLY A 271 -15.79 19.28 21.23
CA GLY A 271 -16.05 20.45 22.09
C GLY A 271 -14.79 21.31 22.33
N GLY A 272 -14.83 22.56 21.87
CA GLY A 272 -13.75 23.54 22.07
C GLY A 272 -12.62 23.54 21.02
N ASP A 273 -12.51 22.52 20.19
CA ASP A 273 -11.44 22.37 19.17
C ASP A 273 -11.95 22.71 17.76
N PHE A 274 -11.01 22.90 16.82
CA PHE A 274 -11.34 22.96 15.41
C PHE A 274 -11.98 21.66 14.93
N ALA A 275 -12.99 21.77 14.06
CA ALA A 275 -13.62 20.59 13.46
C ALA A 275 -12.63 19.80 12.61
N ARG A 276 -12.49 18.51 12.88
CA ARG A 276 -11.62 17.62 12.12
C ARG A 276 -12.24 17.32 10.76
N CYS A 277 -11.53 17.66 9.69
CA CYS A 277 -11.97 17.45 8.31
C CYS A 277 -11.13 16.40 7.57
N GLY A 278 -9.94 16.10 8.03
CA GLY A 278 -8.96 15.33 7.27
C GLY A 278 -8.23 14.27 8.08
N GLU A 279 -7.39 13.56 7.36
CA GLU A 279 -6.41 12.61 7.88
C GLU A 279 -5.08 12.77 7.13
N MET A 280 -4.00 12.22 7.67
CA MET A 280 -2.68 12.22 7.07
C MET A 280 -2.43 10.85 6.43
N ILE A 281 -1.76 10.86 5.28
CA ILE A 281 -1.35 9.66 4.57
C ILE A 281 0.16 9.75 4.37
N PHE A 282 0.91 8.79 4.90
CA PHE A 282 2.34 8.68 4.66
C PHE A 282 2.59 7.72 3.49
N PHE A 283 3.43 8.16 2.57
CA PHE A 283 3.95 7.36 1.46
C PHE A 283 5.44 7.15 1.69
N VAL A 284 5.81 5.91 2.00
CA VAL A 284 7.21 5.47 2.15
C VAL A 284 7.61 4.77 0.86
N MET A 285 8.42 5.41 0.05
CA MET A 285 8.78 4.99 -1.30
C MET A 285 10.17 4.38 -1.32
N LEU A 286 10.26 3.09 -1.65
CA LEU A 286 11.49 2.30 -1.70
C LEU A 286 12.05 2.28 -3.13
N GLY A 287 13.36 2.34 -3.25
CA GLY A 287 14.07 2.23 -4.54
C GLY A 287 13.61 3.27 -5.57
N ALA A 288 13.19 2.82 -6.73
CA ALA A 288 12.75 3.68 -7.84
C ALA A 288 11.29 4.16 -7.71
N SER A 289 10.53 3.67 -6.70
CA SER A 289 9.11 3.97 -6.53
C SER A 289 8.83 5.46 -6.43
N GLY A 290 7.74 5.91 -7.01
CA GLY A 290 7.26 7.28 -6.92
C GLY A 290 5.88 7.42 -7.54
N PRO A 291 5.12 8.47 -7.17
CA PRO A 291 3.79 8.64 -7.71
C PRO A 291 3.84 8.92 -9.21
N ILE A 292 3.05 8.18 -9.98
CA ILE A 292 2.87 8.43 -11.40
C ILE A 292 2.13 9.74 -11.62
N LYS A 293 2.40 10.38 -12.74
CA LYS A 293 1.68 11.59 -13.14
C LYS A 293 0.23 11.26 -13.47
N SER A 294 -0.67 12.17 -13.12
CA SER A 294 -2.11 12.08 -13.38
C SER A 294 -2.63 13.35 -14.03
N ASP A 295 -3.72 13.28 -14.74
CA ASP A 295 -4.51 14.40 -15.21
C ASP A 295 -5.24 15.12 -14.05
N ASP A 296 -5.52 14.40 -12.98
CA ASP A 296 -6.10 14.91 -11.73
C ASP A 296 -5.01 15.41 -10.78
N ASP A 297 -5.11 16.65 -10.32
CA ASP A 297 -4.16 17.24 -9.38
C ASP A 297 -4.49 16.95 -7.90
N MET A 298 -5.59 16.26 -7.63
CA MET A 298 -6.10 15.84 -6.32
C MET A 298 -6.60 16.97 -5.40
N LEU A 299 -6.41 18.23 -5.76
CA LEU A 299 -6.78 19.36 -4.91
C LEU A 299 -7.99 20.14 -5.43
N ASN A 300 -8.13 20.26 -6.76
CA ASN A 300 -9.07 21.18 -7.39
C ASN A 300 -10.15 20.42 -8.17
N GLU A 301 -10.92 19.58 -7.50
CA GLU A 301 -12.03 18.88 -8.12
C GLU A 301 -13.07 19.86 -8.69
N GLY A 302 -13.40 19.71 -9.96
CA GLY A 302 -14.35 20.57 -10.66
C GLY A 302 -13.82 21.93 -11.12
N LEU A 303 -12.56 22.29 -10.81
CA LEU A 303 -11.84 23.43 -11.43
C LEU A 303 -11.03 22.99 -12.65
N SER A 304 -11.15 21.76 -13.06
CA SER A 304 -10.55 21.25 -14.28
C SER A 304 -11.34 21.76 -15.47
N GLU A 305 -10.93 22.75 -16.03
CA GLU A 305 -10.88 23.26 -17.37
C GLU A 305 -10.39 24.71 -17.36
N THR A 306 -9.42 25.04 -16.55
CA THR A 306 -8.48 26.02 -17.03
C THR A 306 -7.77 25.35 -18.21
N LYS A 307 -8.40 25.46 -19.42
CA LYS A 307 -7.68 25.23 -20.68
C LYS A 307 -6.31 25.84 -20.47
N SER A 308 -5.26 25.07 -20.59
CA SER A 308 -3.93 25.60 -20.29
C SER A 308 -3.74 26.81 -21.19
N GLN A 309 -3.35 27.93 -20.61
CA GLN A 309 -3.18 29.15 -21.40
C GLN A 309 -2.02 28.95 -22.37
N LEU A 310 -2.34 28.55 -23.60
CA LEU A 310 -1.33 28.32 -24.65
C LEU A 310 -0.79 29.62 -25.23
N TRP A 311 -1.57 30.71 -25.18
CA TRP A 311 -1.26 31.99 -25.74
C TRP A 311 -1.05 33.07 -24.68
N PHE A 312 0.05 33.79 -24.74
CA PHE A 312 0.48 34.79 -23.77
C PHE A 312 0.72 36.14 -24.45
N GLN A 313 0.52 37.24 -23.70
CA GLN A 313 0.86 38.58 -24.20
C GLN A 313 2.33 38.64 -24.66
N TYR A 314 2.59 39.13 -25.86
CA TYR A 314 3.95 39.21 -26.42
C TYR A 314 4.73 40.40 -25.91
N ILE A 315 4.06 41.45 -25.42
CA ILE A 315 4.68 42.59 -24.78
C ILE A 315 5.10 42.31 -23.35
N ARG A 316 6.15 42.94 -22.86
CA ARG A 316 6.53 43.00 -21.45
C ARG A 316 5.90 44.22 -20.80
N THR A 317 5.14 44.02 -19.69
CA THR A 317 4.34 45.08 -19.03
C THR A 317 4.79 45.41 -17.60
N GLY A 318 5.86 44.82 -17.06
CA GLY A 318 6.35 45.08 -15.73
C GLY A 318 6.86 46.53 -15.50
N LYS A 319 6.96 46.99 -14.25
CA LYS A 319 7.50 48.29 -13.89
C LYS A 319 8.92 48.42 -14.44
N GLY A 320 9.21 49.57 -15.13
CA GLY A 320 10.52 49.84 -15.78
C GLY A 320 10.77 49.09 -17.10
N GLN A 321 9.78 48.37 -17.64
CA GLN A 321 9.94 47.68 -18.95
C GLN A 321 9.52 48.60 -20.10
N THR A 322 10.36 49.60 -20.36
CA THR A 322 10.18 50.58 -21.47
C THR A 322 11.16 50.31 -22.59
N ARG A 323 10.91 50.89 -23.78
CA ARG A 323 11.80 50.83 -24.95
C ARG A 323 13.27 51.09 -24.61
N SER A 324 13.55 52.08 -23.74
CA SER A 324 14.89 52.43 -23.36
C SER A 324 15.65 51.29 -22.65
N ALA A 325 14.96 50.43 -21.96
CA ALA A 325 15.57 49.27 -21.26
C ALA A 325 16.05 48.18 -22.27
N ARG A 326 15.39 48.03 -23.38
CA ARG A 326 15.72 47.01 -24.40
C ARG A 326 15.40 47.49 -25.82
N PRO A 327 16.14 48.47 -26.39
CA PRO A 327 15.85 49.04 -27.73
C PRO A 327 15.86 48.02 -28.85
N ALA A 328 16.74 47.02 -28.80
CA ALA A 328 16.82 45.94 -29.78
C ALA A 328 15.58 45.04 -29.89
N LEU A 329 14.65 45.16 -28.91
CA LEU A 329 13.37 44.43 -28.89
C LEU A 329 12.18 45.35 -29.24
N PHE A 330 12.44 46.53 -29.75
CA PHE A 330 11.45 47.50 -30.22
C PHE A 330 11.42 47.53 -31.74
N PHE A 331 10.47 46.83 -32.36
CA PHE A 331 10.33 46.68 -33.79
C PHE A 331 8.84 46.58 -34.21
N PRO A 332 8.48 46.94 -35.45
CA PRO A 332 7.12 46.84 -35.93
C PRO A 332 6.76 45.42 -36.35
N ILE A 333 5.49 45.07 -36.18
CA ILE A 333 4.85 43.92 -36.79
C ILE A 333 3.86 44.46 -37.85
N PHE A 334 4.11 44.17 -39.11
CA PHE A 334 3.25 44.62 -40.21
C PHE A 334 2.13 43.60 -40.43
N ALA A 335 0.89 44.06 -40.36
CA ALA A 335 -0.27 43.17 -40.42
C ALA A 335 -1.43 43.81 -41.22
N ASP A 336 -2.29 42.96 -41.73
CA ASP A 336 -3.55 43.33 -42.34
C ASP A 336 -4.50 43.96 -41.30
N PRO A 337 -5.03 45.17 -41.57
CA PRO A 337 -5.88 45.88 -40.58
C PRO A 337 -7.26 45.27 -40.38
N VAL A 338 -7.73 44.38 -41.25
CA VAL A 338 -9.06 43.76 -41.20
C VAL A 338 -8.98 42.39 -40.53
N THR A 339 -8.09 41.53 -41.05
CA THR A 339 -7.95 40.13 -40.61
C THR A 339 -7.01 39.98 -39.43
N GLY A 340 -6.09 40.92 -39.22
CA GLY A 340 -5.00 40.80 -38.25
C GLY A 340 -3.91 39.79 -38.69
N LYS A 341 -3.88 39.37 -39.94
CA LYS A 341 -2.88 38.47 -40.48
C LYS A 341 -1.52 39.14 -40.51
N ILE A 342 -0.51 38.56 -39.87
CA ILE A 342 0.86 39.07 -39.90
C ILE A 342 1.45 38.85 -41.29
N HIS A 343 1.88 39.95 -41.91
CA HIS A 343 2.54 39.92 -43.19
C HIS A 343 4.06 39.81 -43.06
N SER A 344 4.68 40.64 -42.22
CA SER A 344 6.12 40.64 -42.00
C SER A 344 6.50 41.25 -40.66
N ILE A 345 7.74 41.01 -40.22
CA ILE A 345 8.35 41.58 -39.03
C ILE A 345 9.46 42.51 -39.47
N GLY A 346 9.36 43.80 -39.11
CA GLY A 346 10.40 44.80 -39.38
C GLY A 346 11.62 44.62 -38.48
N ASP A 347 12.66 45.39 -38.80
CA ASP A 347 13.86 45.42 -37.97
C ASP A 347 13.67 46.35 -36.77
N ALA A 348 14.48 46.12 -35.73
CA ALA A 348 14.47 46.99 -34.56
C ALA A 348 15.02 48.37 -34.92
N ILE A 349 14.34 49.40 -34.40
CA ILE A 349 14.78 50.80 -34.58
C ILE A 349 15.54 51.30 -33.36
N SER A 350 16.52 52.21 -33.61
CA SER A 350 17.34 52.81 -32.54
C SER A 350 16.45 53.65 -31.58
N ILE A 351 16.95 53.90 -30.38
CA ILE A 351 16.21 54.68 -29.38
C ILE A 351 15.87 56.09 -29.85
N ASP A 352 16.73 56.66 -30.69
CA ASP A 352 16.61 58.03 -31.20
C ASP A 352 15.71 58.13 -32.45
N GLN A 353 15.30 57.00 -33.01
CA GLN A 353 14.46 56.95 -34.19
C GLN A 353 12.98 56.91 -33.81
N ASN A 354 12.20 57.85 -34.38
CA ASN A 354 10.74 57.86 -34.16
C ASN A 354 10.08 56.70 -34.92
N ARG A 355 9.14 56.00 -34.26
CA ARG A 355 8.35 54.91 -34.87
C ARG A 355 7.55 55.36 -36.09
N GLU A 356 7.15 56.65 -36.14
CA GLU A 356 6.40 57.22 -37.27
C GLU A 356 7.25 57.41 -38.55
N SER A 357 8.57 57.37 -38.41
CA SER A 357 9.49 57.44 -39.56
C SER A 357 9.64 56.11 -40.30
N VAL A 358 9.07 55.03 -39.76
CA VAL A 358 9.17 53.71 -40.40
C VAL A 358 8.12 53.60 -41.51
N SER A 359 8.57 53.31 -42.73
CA SER A 359 7.68 53.12 -43.85
C SER A 359 6.82 51.87 -43.66
N VAL A 360 5.50 52.03 -43.69
CA VAL A 360 4.54 50.94 -43.62
C VAL A 360 4.16 50.54 -45.02
N PRO A 361 4.23 49.26 -45.42
CA PRO A 361 3.81 48.81 -46.73
C PRO A 361 2.32 49.11 -47.01
N ASP A 362 2.00 49.39 -48.26
CA ASP A 362 0.65 49.78 -48.68
C ASP A 362 -0.40 48.75 -48.24
N GLY A 363 -1.49 49.24 -47.64
CA GLY A 363 -2.60 48.42 -47.17
C GLY A 363 -2.36 47.72 -45.83
N LEU A 364 -1.18 47.88 -45.21
CA LEU A 364 -0.87 47.28 -43.90
C LEU A 364 -0.84 48.33 -42.79
N ILE A 365 -0.87 47.85 -41.56
CA ILE A 365 -0.64 48.63 -40.33
C ILE A 365 0.64 48.15 -39.63
N ALA A 366 1.27 49.08 -38.90
CA ALA A 366 2.41 48.72 -38.04
C ALA A 366 1.92 48.60 -36.57
N VAL A 367 2.07 47.40 -36.01
CA VAL A 367 1.75 47.14 -34.61
C VAL A 367 3.05 47.19 -33.78
N TRP A 368 3.09 48.11 -32.85
CA TRP A 368 4.23 48.37 -31.96
C TRP A 368 4.00 47.83 -30.55
N PRO A 369 5.05 47.60 -29.75
CA PRO A 369 4.89 47.19 -28.34
C PRO A 369 4.46 48.39 -27.48
N GLU A 370 3.20 48.71 -27.54
CA GLU A 370 2.56 49.79 -26.80
C GLU A 370 1.95 49.25 -25.50
N ARG A 371 2.27 49.89 -24.39
CA ARG A 371 1.74 49.54 -23.05
C ARG A 371 0.33 50.11 -22.88
N PRO A 372 -0.48 49.58 -21.92
CA PRO A 372 -1.82 50.10 -21.70
C PRO A 372 -1.90 51.58 -21.27
N ASP A 373 -0.79 52.13 -20.78
CA ASP A 373 -0.65 53.54 -20.44
C ASP A 373 -0.19 54.41 -21.64
N GLY A 374 -0.12 53.85 -22.82
CA GLY A 374 0.32 54.53 -24.07
C GLY A 374 1.83 54.65 -24.19
N THR A 375 2.62 54.22 -23.24
CA THR A 375 4.08 54.29 -23.31
C THR A 375 4.67 53.17 -24.15
N GLU A 376 5.86 53.40 -24.71
CA GLU A 376 6.57 52.42 -25.53
C GLU A 376 7.25 51.38 -24.65
N GLY A 377 6.86 50.12 -24.84
CA GLY A 377 7.42 48.93 -24.20
C GLY A 377 8.45 48.23 -25.11
N TYR A 378 8.58 46.93 -24.96
CA TYR A 378 9.35 46.06 -25.84
C TYR A 378 8.76 44.66 -25.93
N TRP A 379 9.06 43.94 -27.01
CA TRP A 379 8.65 42.57 -27.23
C TRP A 379 9.45 41.58 -26.35
N ARG A 380 8.90 40.38 -26.16
CA ARG A 380 9.55 39.34 -25.33
C ARG A 380 10.78 38.72 -25.99
N THR A 381 10.90 38.72 -27.29
CA THR A 381 11.98 38.04 -28.03
C THR A 381 12.55 38.92 -29.14
N SER A 382 13.72 38.54 -29.70
CA SER A 382 14.38 39.21 -30.79
C SER A 382 13.58 39.15 -32.11
N VAL A 383 13.93 40.00 -33.07
CA VAL A 383 13.36 40.04 -34.44
C VAL A 383 13.45 38.65 -35.11
N ALA A 384 14.59 37.98 -34.98
CA ALA A 384 14.80 36.65 -35.58
C ALA A 384 13.81 35.62 -35.00
N ASN A 385 13.64 35.61 -33.69
CA ASN A 385 12.68 34.71 -33.04
C ASN A 385 11.23 35.09 -33.37
N ALA A 386 10.92 36.38 -33.49
CA ALA A 386 9.61 36.84 -33.92
C ALA A 386 9.26 36.36 -35.33
N ARG A 387 10.22 36.48 -36.27
CA ARG A 387 10.09 35.98 -37.65
C ARG A 387 9.85 34.46 -37.67
N SER A 388 10.64 33.71 -36.93
CA SER A 388 10.49 32.26 -36.82
C SER A 388 9.12 31.88 -36.24
N ARG A 389 8.65 32.56 -35.20
CA ARG A 389 7.32 32.30 -34.63
C ARG A 389 6.18 32.68 -35.55
N ALA A 390 6.31 33.82 -36.24
CA ALA A 390 5.30 34.25 -37.23
C ALA A 390 5.18 33.25 -38.41
N SER A 391 6.30 32.74 -38.93
CA SER A 391 6.27 31.72 -40.00
C SER A 391 5.65 30.40 -39.60
N ARG A 392 5.68 30.05 -38.30
CA ARG A 392 5.06 28.85 -37.73
C ARG A 392 3.62 29.11 -37.23
N GLY A 393 3.08 30.32 -37.41
CA GLY A 393 1.78 30.70 -36.87
C GLY A 393 1.73 30.82 -35.31
N LEU A 394 2.88 30.87 -34.64
CA LEU A 394 3.01 30.95 -33.19
C LEU A 394 3.06 32.38 -32.66
N LEU A 395 2.77 33.34 -33.50
CA LEU A 395 2.54 34.74 -33.19
C LEU A 395 1.19 35.14 -33.79
N ARG A 396 0.32 35.79 -33.06
CA ARG A 396 -1.00 36.20 -33.55
C ARG A 396 -1.41 37.56 -33.03
N LEU A 397 -2.24 38.24 -33.80
CA LEU A 397 -2.90 39.48 -33.39
C LEU A 397 -4.32 39.20 -32.90
N GLY A 398 -4.70 39.86 -31.84
CA GLY A 398 -6.08 39.88 -31.31
C GLY A 398 -6.56 41.33 -31.23
N LYS A 399 -7.84 41.61 -31.50
CA LYS A 399 -8.41 42.96 -31.37
C LYS A 399 -8.24 43.46 -29.91
N SER A 400 -7.86 44.73 -29.78
CA SER A 400 -7.61 45.37 -28.51
C SER A 400 -7.97 46.85 -28.58
N SER A 401 -8.80 47.34 -27.69
CA SER A 401 -9.10 48.77 -27.50
C SER A 401 -8.04 49.54 -26.70
N ARG A 402 -6.99 48.82 -26.23
CA ARG A 402 -5.95 49.39 -25.33
C ARG A 402 -4.67 49.81 -26.08
N THR A 403 -4.60 49.68 -27.37
CA THR A 403 -3.43 49.98 -28.20
C THR A 403 -3.85 50.91 -29.32
N SER A 404 -3.00 51.81 -29.76
CA SER A 404 -3.25 52.75 -30.86
C SER A 404 -3.52 52.07 -32.19
N SER A 405 -2.93 50.87 -32.42
CA SER A 405 -3.16 50.07 -33.60
C SER A 405 -4.47 49.29 -33.61
N GLY A 406 -5.20 49.24 -32.52
CA GLY A 406 -6.40 48.39 -32.37
C GLY A 406 -6.10 46.91 -32.19
N PHE A 407 -4.82 46.48 -32.01
CA PHE A 407 -4.40 45.10 -31.88
C PHE A 407 -3.44 44.87 -30.72
N SER A 408 -3.61 43.76 -30.04
CA SER A 408 -2.63 43.20 -29.10
C SER A 408 -1.93 42.00 -29.76
N VAL A 409 -0.66 41.79 -29.40
CA VAL A 409 0.11 40.68 -29.97
C VAL A 409 0.21 39.57 -28.89
N MET A 410 -0.08 38.35 -29.29
CA MET A 410 0.04 37.17 -28.45
C MET A 410 1.00 36.15 -29.05
N THR A 411 1.68 35.41 -28.19
CA THR A 411 2.65 34.37 -28.58
C THR A 411 2.52 33.15 -27.67
N VAL A 412 3.04 32.04 -28.11
CA VAL A 412 3.30 30.90 -27.21
C VAL A 412 4.56 31.15 -26.39
N ASN A 413 4.65 30.59 -25.19
CA ASN A 413 5.88 30.63 -24.39
C ASN A 413 6.80 29.45 -24.78
N SER A 414 8.04 29.45 -24.28
CA SER A 414 9.01 28.38 -24.54
C SER A 414 8.56 27.01 -24.02
N GLY A 415 7.77 26.97 -22.99
CA GLY A 415 7.17 25.72 -22.47
C GLY A 415 6.15 25.14 -23.45
N THR A 416 5.26 26.01 -23.99
CA THR A 416 4.30 25.59 -25.03
C THR A 416 4.99 25.19 -26.31
N GLU A 417 6.08 25.88 -26.73
CA GLU A 417 6.87 25.48 -27.91
C GLU A 417 7.44 24.05 -27.74
N LYS A 418 8.05 23.75 -26.59
CA LYS A 418 8.53 22.39 -26.29
C LYS A 418 7.41 21.34 -26.30
N ARG A 419 6.23 21.69 -25.79
CA ARG A 419 5.05 20.80 -25.84
C ARG A 419 4.54 20.57 -27.25
N ILE A 420 4.67 21.54 -28.14
CA ILE A 420 4.39 21.37 -29.59
C ILE A 420 5.44 20.45 -30.22
N GLU A 421 6.71 20.62 -29.89
CA GLU A 421 7.83 19.82 -30.41
C GLU A 421 7.75 18.35 -29.90
N SER A 422 7.30 18.13 -28.67
CA SER A 422 7.10 16.77 -28.09
C SER A 422 5.79 16.10 -28.52
N GLY A 423 4.90 16.81 -29.22
CA GLY A 423 3.61 16.28 -29.63
C GLY A 423 2.51 16.32 -28.55
N GLU A 424 2.77 16.92 -27.39
CA GLU A 424 1.78 17.13 -26.33
C GLU A 424 0.71 18.18 -26.69
N VAL A 425 1.05 19.11 -27.58
CA VAL A 425 0.15 20.07 -28.18
C VAL A 425 0.26 19.92 -29.68
N SER A 426 -0.85 19.64 -30.34
CA SER A 426 -0.90 19.53 -31.82
C SER A 426 -1.32 20.84 -32.48
N VAL A 427 -0.78 21.11 -33.65
CA VAL A 427 -1.27 22.15 -34.58
C VAL A 427 -2.30 21.47 -35.47
N THR A 428 -3.59 21.71 -35.23
CA THR A 428 -4.70 21.07 -35.96
C THR A 428 -5.10 21.85 -37.20
N GLY A 429 -4.57 23.07 -37.38
CA GLY A 429 -4.84 23.94 -38.54
C GLY A 429 -4.34 25.34 -38.30
N TYR A 430 -4.75 26.25 -39.21
CA TYR A 430 -4.47 27.68 -39.12
C TYR A 430 -5.74 28.49 -39.26
N ALA A 431 -5.90 29.48 -38.41
CA ALA A 431 -7.01 30.42 -38.43
C ALA A 431 -6.85 31.39 -39.64
N GLU A 432 -7.91 32.15 -39.99
CA GLU A 432 -7.94 33.12 -41.08
C GLU A 432 -6.80 34.18 -40.96
N ASN A 433 -6.46 34.56 -39.73
CA ASN A 433 -5.36 35.48 -39.46
C ASN A 433 -3.96 34.81 -39.48
N GLY A 434 -3.86 33.55 -39.89
CA GLY A 434 -2.61 32.81 -39.99
C GLY A 434 -2.09 32.23 -38.66
N ALA A 435 -2.82 32.39 -37.56
CA ALA A 435 -2.44 31.83 -36.28
C ALA A 435 -2.67 30.31 -36.24
N ALA A 436 -1.73 29.56 -35.68
CA ALA A 436 -1.89 28.14 -35.46
C ALA A 436 -3.05 27.86 -34.52
N ILE A 437 -3.91 26.91 -34.88
CA ILE A 437 -4.93 26.35 -34.00
C ILE A 437 -4.25 25.27 -33.19
N LEU A 438 -4.13 25.53 -31.88
CA LEU A 438 -3.41 24.66 -30.95
C LEU A 438 -4.42 23.88 -30.14
N GLU A 439 -4.31 22.56 -30.14
CA GLU A 439 -5.11 21.66 -29.33
C GLU A 439 -4.21 20.77 -28.48
N GLU A 440 -4.57 20.61 -27.23
CA GLU A 440 -3.89 19.66 -26.33
C GLU A 440 -4.27 18.25 -26.72
N VAL A 441 -3.27 17.39 -26.90
CA VAL A 441 -3.50 15.97 -27.14
C VAL A 441 -4.04 15.35 -25.86
N VAL A 442 -5.14 14.62 -25.95
CA VAL A 442 -5.76 13.97 -24.80
C VAL A 442 -4.72 13.08 -24.09
N GLY A 443 -4.55 13.27 -22.77
CA GLY A 443 -3.54 12.56 -21.97
C GLY A 443 -2.19 13.26 -21.84
N SER A 444 -1.96 14.41 -22.49
CA SER A 444 -0.69 15.15 -22.43
C SER A 444 -0.53 16.08 -21.21
N ASN A 445 -1.60 16.29 -20.43
CA ASN A 445 -1.60 17.17 -19.26
C ASN A 445 -1.29 16.47 -17.94
N LEU A 446 -0.52 15.38 -17.98
CA LEU A 446 -0.13 14.64 -16.78
C LEU A 446 0.70 15.52 -15.84
N ARG A 447 0.25 15.64 -14.59
CA ARG A 447 0.88 16.45 -13.53
C ARG A 447 1.25 15.55 -12.36
N ASN A 448 2.22 16.00 -11.57
CA ASN A 448 2.44 15.36 -10.28
C ASN A 448 1.22 15.65 -9.38
N PRO A 449 0.65 14.65 -8.70
CA PRO A 449 -0.40 14.86 -7.72
C PRO A 449 0.09 15.76 -6.60
N LYS A 450 -0.80 16.60 -6.07
CA LYS A 450 -0.46 17.50 -4.97
C LYS A 450 -0.49 16.78 -3.62
N SER A 451 0.15 17.37 -2.63
CA SER A 451 0.21 16.83 -1.26
C SER A 451 -1.00 17.19 -0.38
N ILE A 452 -2.00 17.85 -0.94
CA ILE A 452 -3.30 18.09 -0.31
C ILE A 452 -4.36 17.54 -1.24
N TRP A 453 -5.14 16.57 -0.73
CA TRP A 453 -6.22 15.94 -1.47
C TRP A 453 -7.56 16.43 -0.96
N ASN A 454 -8.38 16.93 -1.87
CA ASN A 454 -9.71 17.46 -1.57
C ASN A 454 -10.69 17.03 -2.65
N LYS A 455 -11.16 15.80 -2.56
CA LYS A 455 -12.09 15.20 -3.53
C LYS A 455 -13.37 14.77 -2.85
N VAL A 456 -14.50 15.00 -3.50
CA VAL A 456 -15.81 14.53 -3.04
C VAL A 456 -15.84 13.01 -2.91
N SER A 457 -15.14 12.32 -3.81
CA SER A 457 -14.98 10.85 -3.79
C SER A 457 -14.29 10.33 -2.53
N HIS A 458 -13.52 11.14 -1.82
CA HIS A 458 -12.80 10.73 -0.60
C HIS A 458 -13.66 10.81 0.67
N ASN A 459 -14.92 11.25 0.57
CA ASN A 459 -15.79 11.34 1.73
C ASN A 459 -16.07 9.94 2.33
N ALA A 460 -15.54 9.68 3.53
CA ALA A 460 -15.64 8.41 4.22
C ALA A 460 -17.07 8.05 4.62
N GLY A 461 -17.91 9.04 4.99
CA GLY A 461 -19.29 8.81 5.34
C GLY A 461 -20.12 8.30 4.16
N TRP A 462 -19.92 8.88 2.97
CA TRP A 462 -20.68 8.50 1.76
C TRP A 462 -20.10 7.25 1.08
N HIS A 463 -18.79 7.19 0.94
CA HIS A 463 -18.12 6.19 0.11
C HIS A 463 -17.36 5.14 0.93
N GLY A 464 -17.37 5.26 2.25
CA GLY A 464 -17.00 4.24 3.21
C GLY A 464 -18.26 3.65 3.85
N THR A 465 -18.83 4.34 4.84
CA THR A 465 -19.94 3.80 5.68
C THR A 465 -21.19 3.46 4.86
N LYS A 466 -21.73 4.41 4.05
CA LYS A 466 -22.95 4.14 3.29
C LYS A 466 -22.74 3.10 2.18
N LEU A 467 -21.55 3.06 1.57
CA LEU A 467 -21.22 2.03 0.59
C LEU A 467 -21.14 0.67 1.27
N ASN A 468 -20.50 0.57 2.45
CA ASN A 468 -20.42 -0.68 3.21
C ASN A 468 -21.81 -1.21 3.58
N LEU A 469 -22.73 -0.34 4.02
CA LEU A 469 -24.11 -0.73 4.34
C LEU A 469 -24.93 -1.18 3.11
N ARG A 470 -24.56 -0.78 1.90
CA ARG A 470 -25.19 -1.30 0.66
C ARG A 470 -24.71 -2.72 0.35
N LEU A 471 -23.43 -3.00 0.57
CA LEU A 471 -22.83 -4.32 0.39
C LEU A 471 -23.29 -5.29 1.48
N LEU A 472 -23.41 -4.80 2.71
CA LEU A 472 -23.69 -5.57 3.93
C LEU A 472 -24.86 -4.94 4.70
N PRO A 473 -26.12 -5.08 4.25
CA PRO A 473 -27.27 -4.52 4.96
C PRO A 473 -27.33 -5.05 6.40
N GLY A 474 -27.52 -4.13 7.35
CA GLY A 474 -27.63 -4.47 8.78
C GLY A 474 -26.33 -4.84 9.49
N ARG A 475 -25.16 -4.78 8.81
CA ARG A 475 -23.85 -5.05 9.41
C ARG A 475 -23.05 -3.76 9.48
N GLU A 476 -22.88 -3.25 10.67
CA GLU A 476 -22.12 -2.02 10.91
C GLU A 476 -20.63 -2.34 11.07
N PHE A 477 -19.80 -1.48 10.52
CA PHE A 477 -18.36 -1.44 10.78
C PHE A 477 -17.95 0.01 11.06
N PRO A 478 -17.25 0.28 12.15
CA PRO A 478 -16.86 1.65 12.50
C PRO A 478 -15.80 2.19 11.54
N TYR A 479 -16.06 3.37 11.02
CA TYR A 479 -15.11 4.19 10.25
C TYR A 479 -14.43 3.51 9.03
N PRO A 480 -15.17 2.83 8.13
CA PRO A 480 -14.56 2.27 6.93
C PRO A 480 -14.04 3.40 6.04
N LYS A 481 -12.87 3.20 5.43
CA LYS A 481 -12.30 4.15 4.47
C LYS A 481 -13.17 4.30 3.23
N SER A 482 -13.12 5.48 2.60
CA SER A 482 -13.69 5.62 1.26
C SER A 482 -13.00 4.67 0.29
N LEU A 483 -13.80 3.89 -0.46
CA LEU A 483 -13.31 3.00 -1.51
C LEU A 483 -12.45 3.75 -2.52
N TYR A 484 -12.88 4.93 -2.94
CA TYR A 484 -12.22 5.73 -3.97
C TYR A 484 -10.95 6.43 -3.47
N ALA A 485 -10.88 6.77 -2.16
CA ALA A 485 -9.66 7.29 -1.57
C ALA A 485 -8.54 6.23 -1.55
N VAL A 486 -8.89 4.98 -1.22
CA VAL A 486 -7.97 3.84 -1.28
C VAL A 486 -7.56 3.54 -2.72
N GLU A 487 -8.52 3.53 -3.65
CA GLU A 487 -8.29 3.33 -5.09
C GLU A 487 -7.32 4.36 -5.65
N ASP A 488 -7.52 5.66 -5.36
CA ASP A 488 -6.64 6.74 -5.82
C ASP A 488 -5.23 6.62 -5.20
N ALA A 489 -5.13 6.29 -3.90
CA ALA A 489 -3.83 6.10 -3.24
C ALA A 489 -3.02 4.95 -3.87
N LEU A 490 -3.67 3.83 -4.17
CA LEU A 490 -3.04 2.68 -4.84
C LEU A 490 -2.69 3.01 -6.29
N ARG A 491 -3.58 3.67 -7.03
CA ARG A 491 -3.42 3.99 -8.46
C ARG A 491 -2.10 4.69 -8.75
N PHE A 492 -1.65 5.60 -7.90
CA PHE A 492 -0.40 6.33 -8.10
C PHE A 492 0.85 5.44 -8.13
N PHE A 493 0.78 4.21 -7.61
CA PHE A 493 1.95 3.34 -7.50
C PHE A 493 1.81 2.00 -8.23
N VAL A 494 0.57 1.58 -8.54
CA VAL A 494 0.35 0.27 -9.16
C VAL A 494 -0.34 0.33 -10.52
N LYS A 495 -0.70 1.51 -11.04
CA LYS A 495 -1.32 1.64 -12.37
C LYS A 495 -0.45 1.01 -13.47
N ASP A 496 0.85 1.27 -13.44
CA ASP A 496 1.80 0.76 -14.43
C ASP A 496 2.36 -0.64 -14.06
N LYS A 497 1.80 -1.27 -13.01
CA LYS A 497 2.12 -2.62 -12.53
C LYS A 497 0.86 -3.51 -12.57
N PRO A 498 0.50 -4.04 -13.74
CA PRO A 498 -0.77 -4.78 -13.91
C PRO A 498 -0.86 -6.08 -13.09
N ASP A 499 0.26 -6.64 -12.66
CA ASP A 499 0.35 -7.88 -11.87
C ASP A 499 0.77 -7.64 -10.42
N ALA A 500 0.71 -6.40 -9.92
CA ALA A 500 1.17 -6.00 -8.60
C ALA A 500 0.52 -6.82 -7.47
N ILE A 501 1.31 -7.06 -6.42
CA ILE A 501 0.85 -7.66 -5.18
C ILE A 501 0.64 -6.57 -4.15
N ILE A 502 -0.59 -6.45 -3.66
CA ILE A 502 -0.99 -5.47 -2.67
C ILE A 502 -1.29 -6.16 -1.34
N LEU A 503 -0.63 -5.75 -0.26
CA LEU A 503 -0.86 -6.27 1.09
C LEU A 503 -1.54 -5.22 1.96
N ASP A 504 -2.55 -5.65 2.71
CA ASP A 504 -3.17 -4.87 3.77
C ASP A 504 -3.29 -5.73 5.03
N PHE A 505 -2.46 -5.45 6.04
CA PHE A 505 -2.45 -6.20 7.30
C PHE A 505 -3.21 -5.51 8.45
N PHE A 506 -3.98 -4.47 8.11
CA PHE A 506 -5.04 -3.87 8.93
C PHE A 506 -6.32 -3.76 8.12
N SER A 507 -6.69 -4.83 7.43
CA SER A 507 -7.69 -4.82 6.37
C SER A 507 -9.10 -4.41 6.82
N GLY A 508 -9.43 -4.60 8.11
CA GLY A 508 -10.72 -4.19 8.68
C GLY A 508 -11.89 -4.66 7.81
N SER A 509 -12.60 -3.73 7.18
CA SER A 509 -13.75 -4.07 6.34
C SER A 509 -13.40 -4.62 4.94
N GLY A 510 -12.12 -4.73 4.54
CA GLY A 510 -11.72 -5.23 3.21
C GLY A 510 -11.79 -4.20 2.08
N THR A 511 -11.65 -2.92 2.39
CA THR A 511 -11.72 -1.84 1.39
C THR A 511 -10.60 -1.95 0.36
N THR A 512 -9.40 -2.32 0.77
CA THR A 512 -8.23 -2.45 -0.11
C THR A 512 -8.43 -3.53 -1.18
N ALA A 513 -8.91 -4.72 -0.82
CA ALA A 513 -9.24 -5.78 -1.77
C ALA A 513 -10.26 -5.30 -2.81
N HIS A 514 -11.30 -4.60 -2.36
CA HIS A 514 -12.32 -4.03 -3.23
C HIS A 514 -11.75 -2.97 -4.20
N ALA A 515 -10.85 -2.11 -3.72
CA ALA A 515 -10.17 -1.10 -4.55
C ALA A 515 -9.29 -1.76 -5.63
N VAL A 516 -8.59 -2.84 -5.30
CA VAL A 516 -7.77 -3.60 -6.26
C VAL A 516 -8.63 -4.22 -7.36
N MET A 517 -9.79 -4.79 -7.03
CA MET A 517 -10.74 -5.31 -8.04
C MET A 517 -11.21 -4.21 -9.00
N ARG A 518 -11.49 -3.02 -8.48
CA ARG A 518 -11.85 -1.87 -9.32
C ARG A 518 -10.74 -1.46 -10.26
N LEU A 519 -9.49 -1.39 -9.78
CA LEU A 519 -8.33 -1.08 -10.63
C LEU A 519 -8.16 -2.11 -11.75
N ASN A 520 -8.29 -3.41 -11.43
CA ASN A 520 -8.23 -4.47 -12.42
C ASN A 520 -9.32 -4.36 -13.49
N LYS A 521 -10.56 -4.02 -13.08
CA LYS A 521 -11.67 -3.80 -14.03
C LYS A 521 -11.41 -2.62 -14.97
N GLN A 522 -10.78 -1.54 -14.46
CA GLN A 522 -10.52 -0.32 -15.22
C GLN A 522 -9.47 -0.49 -16.32
N ASP A 523 -8.43 -1.27 -16.07
CA ASP A 523 -7.29 -1.37 -16.99
C ASP A 523 -6.98 -2.81 -17.47
N GLY A 524 -7.80 -3.79 -17.07
CA GLY A 524 -7.58 -5.20 -17.42
C GLY A 524 -6.41 -5.84 -16.66
N GLY A 525 -5.94 -5.24 -15.59
CA GLY A 525 -4.86 -5.75 -14.76
C GLY A 525 -5.23 -7.05 -14.04
N ARG A 526 -4.20 -7.75 -13.57
CA ARG A 526 -4.29 -9.02 -12.80
C ARG A 526 -3.68 -8.87 -11.40
N ARG A 527 -3.79 -7.65 -10.82
CA ARG A 527 -3.31 -7.37 -9.47
C ARG A 527 -4.05 -8.25 -8.48
N ARG A 528 -3.34 -8.69 -7.44
CA ARG A 528 -3.93 -9.46 -6.35
C ARG A 528 -3.72 -8.78 -5.02
N SER A 529 -4.70 -8.93 -4.12
CA SER A 529 -4.61 -8.44 -2.76
C SER A 529 -4.43 -9.58 -1.77
N ILE A 530 -3.63 -9.32 -0.73
CA ILE A 530 -3.54 -10.14 0.46
C ILE A 530 -4.04 -9.27 1.60
N SER A 531 -5.15 -9.65 2.20
CA SER A 531 -5.80 -8.92 3.30
C SER A 531 -5.70 -9.73 4.57
N VAL A 532 -5.16 -9.13 5.63
CA VAL A 532 -5.08 -9.75 6.95
C VAL A 532 -5.96 -8.97 7.92
N THR A 533 -6.82 -9.66 8.63
CA THR A 533 -7.62 -9.12 9.71
C THR A 533 -7.85 -10.19 10.75
N ASN A 534 -7.89 -9.82 12.03
CA ASN A 534 -8.31 -10.73 13.07
C ASN A 534 -9.84 -10.82 13.13
N ASN A 535 -10.34 -11.82 13.84
CA ASN A 535 -11.76 -12.04 14.05
C ASN A 535 -12.23 -11.41 15.37
N GLU A 536 -11.79 -10.19 15.64
CA GLU A 536 -12.17 -9.48 16.86
C GLU A 536 -13.65 -9.13 16.83
N VAL A 537 -14.34 -9.43 17.95
CA VAL A 537 -15.72 -9.05 18.20
C VAL A 537 -15.74 -7.73 18.97
N SER A 538 -16.74 -6.87 18.74
CA SER A 538 -16.84 -5.58 19.43
C SER A 538 -16.96 -5.74 20.95
N ALA A 539 -16.49 -4.75 21.72
CA ALA A 539 -16.50 -4.82 23.18
C ALA A 539 -17.91 -5.00 23.78
N GLU A 540 -18.93 -4.43 23.13
CA GLU A 540 -20.33 -4.56 23.56
C GLU A 540 -20.85 -5.97 23.30
N GLU A 541 -20.60 -6.52 22.13
CA GLU A 541 -20.99 -7.88 21.77
C GLU A 541 -20.24 -8.92 22.60
N GLN A 542 -18.94 -8.74 22.88
CA GLN A 542 -18.18 -9.61 23.77
C GLN A 542 -18.84 -9.78 25.14
N LYS A 543 -19.37 -8.68 25.72
CA LYS A 543 -20.07 -8.75 27.01
C LYS A 543 -21.32 -9.60 26.88
N ALA A 544 -22.15 -9.37 25.88
CA ALA A 544 -23.38 -10.11 25.66
C ALA A 544 -23.13 -11.62 25.40
N LEU A 545 -22.07 -11.93 24.65
CA LEU A 545 -21.67 -13.32 24.38
C LEU A 545 -21.16 -14.02 25.64
N ARG A 546 -20.35 -13.34 26.46
CA ARG A 546 -19.88 -13.87 27.75
C ARG A 546 -21.04 -14.16 28.72
N GLU A 547 -22.03 -13.27 28.80
CA GLU A 547 -23.24 -13.48 29.60
C GLU A 547 -24.03 -14.72 29.16
N LYS A 548 -23.93 -15.11 27.87
CA LYS A 548 -24.47 -16.37 27.34
C LYS A 548 -23.56 -17.59 27.57
N GLY A 549 -22.42 -17.43 28.23
CA GLY A 549 -21.45 -18.49 28.48
C GLY A 549 -20.52 -18.79 27.30
N LEU A 550 -20.51 -17.94 26.24
CA LEU A 550 -19.64 -18.10 25.09
C LEU A 550 -18.26 -17.48 25.34
N ARG A 551 -17.24 -18.01 24.67
CA ARG A 551 -15.84 -17.57 24.74
C ARG A 551 -15.28 -17.40 23.32
N PRO A 552 -14.20 -16.62 23.12
CA PRO A 552 -13.42 -16.66 21.89
C PRO A 552 -13.03 -18.10 21.55
N GLY A 553 -13.15 -18.46 20.27
CA GLY A 553 -12.96 -19.84 19.78
C GLY A 553 -14.26 -20.65 19.67
N ASP A 554 -15.34 -20.26 20.33
CA ASP A 554 -16.65 -20.88 20.13
C ASP A 554 -17.22 -20.43 18.76
N PRO A 555 -17.87 -21.31 17.97
CA PRO A 555 -18.37 -20.97 16.62
C PRO A 555 -19.31 -19.76 16.58
N GLU A 556 -20.20 -19.64 17.57
CA GLU A 556 -21.14 -18.52 17.68
C GLU A 556 -20.45 -17.20 18.05
N TRP A 557 -19.31 -17.26 18.73
CA TRP A 557 -18.47 -16.09 18.99
C TRP A 557 -17.76 -15.66 17.71
N GLU A 558 -17.09 -16.60 17.04
CA GLU A 558 -16.31 -16.33 15.83
C GLU A 558 -17.17 -15.83 14.66
N ALA A 559 -18.43 -16.27 14.59
CA ALA A 559 -19.38 -15.83 13.57
C ALA A 559 -19.70 -14.31 13.60
N LEU A 560 -19.41 -13.62 14.72
CA LEU A 560 -19.61 -12.17 14.88
C LEU A 560 -18.30 -11.36 14.77
N GLY A 561 -17.19 -12.03 14.55
CA GLY A 561 -15.90 -11.36 14.41
C GLY A 561 -15.74 -10.63 13.08
N ILE A 562 -14.88 -9.61 13.04
CA ILE A 562 -14.67 -8.72 11.88
C ILE A 562 -14.36 -9.53 10.61
N ALA A 563 -13.52 -10.56 10.70
CA ALA A 563 -13.14 -11.36 9.52
C ALA A 563 -14.36 -12.06 8.90
N ASP A 564 -15.15 -12.76 9.72
CA ASP A 564 -16.25 -13.61 9.25
C ASP A 564 -17.55 -12.85 9.03
N TYR A 565 -17.80 -11.81 9.84
CA TYR A 565 -19.04 -11.03 9.77
C TYR A 565 -18.99 -9.86 8.78
N VAL A 566 -17.81 -9.29 8.53
CA VAL A 566 -17.67 -8.09 7.70
C VAL A 566 -16.76 -8.33 6.49
N THR A 567 -15.49 -8.71 6.70
CA THR A 567 -14.46 -8.70 5.64
C THR A 567 -14.75 -9.70 4.54
N LYS A 568 -14.90 -10.99 4.88
CA LYS A 568 -15.21 -12.06 3.91
C LYS A 568 -16.53 -11.79 3.19
N PRO A 569 -17.66 -11.45 3.89
CA PRO A 569 -18.92 -11.11 3.23
C PRO A 569 -18.84 -9.91 2.31
N ARG A 570 -18.09 -8.86 2.67
CA ARG A 570 -17.93 -7.69 1.80
C ARG A 570 -17.17 -8.02 0.51
N VAL A 571 -16.08 -8.78 0.61
CA VAL A 571 -15.32 -9.22 -0.58
C VAL A 571 -16.19 -10.11 -1.45
N THR A 572 -16.92 -11.06 -0.85
CA THR A 572 -17.89 -11.90 -1.57
C THR A 572 -18.96 -11.07 -2.27
N ALA A 573 -19.55 -10.10 -1.56
CA ALA A 573 -20.58 -9.22 -2.10
C ALA A 573 -20.07 -8.37 -3.27
N ALA A 574 -18.84 -7.83 -3.16
CA ALA A 574 -18.21 -7.09 -4.25
C ALA A 574 -18.03 -7.98 -5.50
N ILE A 575 -17.52 -9.20 -5.34
CA ILE A 575 -17.30 -10.14 -6.45
C ILE A 575 -18.63 -10.58 -7.07
N THR A 576 -19.61 -10.97 -6.25
CA THR A 576 -20.85 -11.59 -6.75
C THR A 576 -21.92 -10.58 -7.16
N GLY A 577 -21.79 -9.30 -6.78
CA GLY A 577 -22.83 -8.29 -6.96
C GLY A 577 -24.06 -8.50 -6.08
N LYS A 578 -23.97 -9.38 -5.06
CA LYS A 578 -25.10 -9.78 -4.18
C LYS A 578 -24.75 -9.53 -2.72
N THR A 579 -25.76 -9.13 -1.94
CA THR A 579 -25.64 -9.04 -0.48
C THR A 579 -25.49 -10.46 0.13
N PRO A 580 -25.08 -10.57 1.41
CA PRO A 580 -25.04 -11.88 2.08
C PRO A 580 -26.38 -12.64 2.08
N GLU A 581 -27.48 -11.92 1.98
CA GLU A 581 -28.84 -12.48 1.91
C GLU A 581 -29.21 -12.96 0.49
N GLY A 582 -28.34 -12.68 -0.52
CA GLY A 582 -28.52 -13.08 -1.92
C GLY A 582 -29.20 -12.06 -2.81
N ASP A 583 -29.59 -10.90 -2.27
CA ASP A 583 -30.23 -9.83 -3.04
C ASP A 583 -29.18 -9.08 -3.90
N PRO A 584 -29.56 -8.61 -5.12
CA PRO A 584 -28.70 -7.74 -5.91
C PRO A 584 -28.36 -6.44 -5.17
N ILE A 585 -27.10 -6.04 -5.18
CA ILE A 585 -26.64 -4.80 -4.53
C ILE A 585 -27.21 -3.61 -5.28
N LYS A 586 -27.85 -2.69 -4.56
CA LYS A 586 -28.50 -1.51 -5.14
C LYS A 586 -27.55 -0.35 -5.35
N GLY A 587 -27.65 0.31 -6.51
CA GLY A 587 -26.89 1.50 -6.88
C GLY A 587 -25.66 1.18 -7.71
N ASP A 588 -24.96 2.26 -8.09
CA ASP A 588 -23.84 2.21 -9.02
C ASP A 588 -22.54 2.59 -8.31
N TYR A 589 -21.43 2.01 -8.80
CA TYR A 589 -20.10 2.59 -8.58
C TYR A 589 -20.01 3.94 -9.27
N LYS A 590 -19.13 4.82 -8.80
CA LYS A 590 -19.08 6.21 -9.24
C LYS A 590 -17.67 6.64 -9.63
N PHE A 591 -17.58 7.82 -10.23
CA PHE A 591 -16.35 8.53 -10.58
C PHE A 591 -15.62 7.91 -11.78
N THR A 592 -14.45 7.32 -11.60
CA THR A 592 -13.58 6.90 -12.71
C THR A 592 -14.20 5.82 -13.60
N ASP A 593 -15.07 4.97 -13.01
CA ASP A 593 -15.71 3.85 -13.70
C ASP A 593 -17.09 3.64 -13.09
N GLU A 594 -18.14 3.96 -13.85
CA GLU A 594 -19.53 3.91 -13.38
C GLU A 594 -20.23 2.68 -13.98
N PHE A 595 -20.68 1.78 -13.11
CA PHE A 595 -21.46 0.60 -13.48
C PHE A 595 -22.28 0.12 -12.28
N PRO A 596 -23.36 -0.68 -12.51
CA PRO A 596 -24.19 -1.21 -11.43
C PRO A 596 -23.38 -2.09 -10.47
N MET A 597 -23.54 -1.86 -9.16
CA MET A 597 -22.85 -2.70 -8.15
C MET A 597 -23.30 -4.14 -8.21
N SER A 598 -24.51 -4.42 -8.72
CA SER A 598 -25.05 -5.78 -8.94
C SER A 598 -24.31 -6.57 -10.01
N ASP A 599 -23.51 -5.94 -10.88
CA ASP A 599 -22.75 -6.64 -11.90
C ASP A 599 -21.54 -7.37 -11.32
N GLY A 600 -21.08 -6.95 -10.14
CA GLY A 600 -19.93 -7.53 -9.46
C GLY A 600 -18.61 -7.37 -10.22
N PHE A 601 -17.62 -8.18 -9.80
CA PHE A 601 -16.30 -8.22 -10.42
C PHE A 601 -15.96 -9.65 -10.89
N GLU A 602 -15.33 -9.76 -12.04
CA GLU A 602 -14.74 -11.01 -12.52
C GLU A 602 -13.43 -11.28 -11.76
N ALA A 603 -13.55 -11.78 -10.53
CA ALA A 603 -12.42 -12.01 -9.64
C ALA A 603 -12.59 -13.32 -8.85
N ASN A 604 -11.47 -13.88 -8.41
CA ASN A 604 -11.43 -15.04 -7.52
C ASN A 604 -10.96 -14.60 -6.12
N ALA A 605 -11.49 -15.24 -5.09
CA ALA A 605 -11.04 -15.04 -3.71
C ALA A 605 -10.93 -16.35 -2.95
N ARG A 606 -9.92 -16.45 -2.05
CA ARG A 606 -9.70 -17.56 -1.13
C ARG A 606 -9.64 -17.03 0.29
N TYR A 607 -10.32 -17.68 1.20
CA TYR A 607 -10.42 -17.31 2.61
C TYR A 607 -9.71 -18.33 3.47
N PHE A 608 -8.82 -17.88 4.34
CA PHE A 608 -8.03 -18.73 5.21
C PHE A 608 -8.14 -18.30 6.67
N SER A 609 -7.98 -19.27 7.56
CA SER A 609 -7.62 -19.04 8.96
C SER A 609 -6.21 -19.55 9.23
N LEU A 610 -5.41 -18.77 9.95
CA LEU A 610 -4.08 -19.19 10.35
C LEU A 610 -4.16 -20.12 11.55
N GLU A 611 -3.48 -21.25 11.47
CA GLU A 611 -3.30 -22.21 12.55
C GLU A 611 -1.83 -22.29 12.97
N TYR A 612 -1.58 -22.82 14.16
CA TYR A 612 -0.24 -22.96 14.73
C TYR A 612 0.13 -24.44 14.79
N LEU A 613 1.13 -24.82 13.97
CA LEU A 613 1.53 -26.19 13.79
C LEU A 613 2.56 -26.61 14.84
N ASN A 614 2.54 -27.89 15.19
CA ASN A 614 3.61 -28.50 15.94
C ASN A 614 4.79 -28.75 15.00
N PRO A 615 6.03 -28.26 15.30
CA PRO A 615 7.18 -28.42 14.41
C PRO A 615 7.52 -29.88 14.13
N VAL A 616 7.32 -30.77 15.09
CA VAL A 616 7.54 -32.21 14.92
C VAL A 616 6.58 -32.80 13.90
N MET A 617 5.29 -32.39 13.91
CA MET A 617 4.31 -32.82 12.91
C MET A 617 4.64 -32.32 11.50
N VAL A 618 5.23 -31.11 11.41
CA VAL A 618 5.69 -30.55 10.13
C VAL A 618 6.89 -31.37 9.61
N GLU A 619 7.87 -31.64 10.48
CA GLU A 619 9.09 -32.40 10.15
C GLU A 619 8.76 -33.81 9.63
N TYR A 620 7.77 -34.49 10.23
CA TYR A 620 7.32 -35.81 9.78
C TYR A 620 6.31 -35.79 8.59
N GLY A 621 6.04 -34.62 8.02
CA GLY A 621 5.14 -34.49 6.85
C GLY A 621 3.66 -34.57 7.14
N TYR A 622 3.23 -34.73 8.40
CA TYR A 622 1.81 -34.82 8.78
C TYR A 622 1.03 -33.51 8.66
N ALA A 623 1.71 -32.41 8.37
CA ALA A 623 1.08 -31.08 8.26
C ALA A 623 0.99 -30.56 6.83
N PHE A 624 1.19 -31.42 5.80
CA PHE A 624 1.24 -30.97 4.40
C PHE A 624 0.02 -30.14 3.99
N SER A 625 -1.20 -30.61 4.28
CA SER A 625 -2.44 -29.90 3.93
C SER A 625 -2.53 -28.48 4.53
N ARG A 626 -1.84 -28.23 5.66
CA ARG A 626 -1.79 -26.93 6.32
C ARG A 626 -0.70 -26.01 5.76
N VAL A 627 0.36 -26.58 5.20
CA VAL A 627 1.44 -25.86 4.53
C VAL A 627 1.12 -25.59 3.07
N ALA A 628 0.34 -26.46 2.43
CA ALA A 628 -0.01 -26.41 1.01
C ALA A 628 -0.58 -25.07 0.53
N PRO A 629 -1.48 -24.38 1.25
CA PRO A 629 -1.93 -23.05 0.85
C PRO A 629 -0.79 -22.02 0.76
N MET A 630 0.24 -22.13 1.61
CA MET A 630 1.40 -21.24 1.55
C MET A 630 2.26 -21.51 0.31
N LEU A 631 2.35 -22.76 -0.13
CA LEU A 631 3.02 -23.12 -1.38
C LEU A 631 2.29 -22.52 -2.58
N TRP A 632 0.98 -22.64 -2.61
CA TRP A 632 0.11 -22.03 -3.61
C TRP A 632 0.21 -20.50 -3.61
N MET A 633 0.23 -19.86 -2.43
CA MET A 633 0.43 -18.41 -2.32
C MET A 633 1.77 -17.99 -2.92
N ARG A 634 2.84 -18.71 -2.62
CA ARG A 634 4.19 -18.43 -3.13
C ARG A 634 4.27 -18.63 -4.65
N ALA A 635 3.52 -19.58 -5.20
CA ALA A 635 3.48 -19.87 -6.63
C ALA A 635 2.57 -18.92 -7.43
N GLY A 636 2.01 -17.87 -6.83
CA GLY A 636 1.28 -16.83 -7.54
C GLY A 636 -0.23 -16.76 -7.28
N GLN A 637 -0.76 -17.58 -6.37
CA GLN A 637 -2.20 -17.59 -5.98
C GLN A 637 -3.14 -17.94 -7.13
N ILE A 638 -2.72 -18.81 -8.04
CA ILE A 638 -3.46 -19.19 -9.25
C ILE A 638 -3.82 -20.68 -9.22
N GLY A 639 -5.01 -21.00 -9.67
CA GLY A 639 -5.48 -22.38 -9.84
C GLY A 639 -5.76 -23.12 -8.53
N PRO A 640 -5.79 -24.46 -8.56
CA PRO A 640 -6.11 -25.28 -7.40
C PRO A 640 -4.95 -25.40 -6.41
N ILE A 641 -5.28 -25.59 -5.13
CA ILE A 641 -4.32 -25.94 -4.08
C ILE A 641 -4.11 -27.46 -4.10
N ILE A 642 -2.86 -27.90 -4.09
CA ILE A 642 -2.52 -29.33 -3.92
C ILE A 642 -2.52 -29.61 -2.40
N GLU A 643 -3.67 -30.01 -1.86
CA GLU A 643 -3.84 -30.27 -0.43
C GLU A 643 -3.32 -31.65 0.00
N GLU A 644 -3.32 -32.61 -0.91
CA GLU A 644 -2.89 -33.97 -0.70
C GLU A 644 -2.12 -34.48 -1.91
N LEU A 645 -1.15 -35.37 -1.69
CA LEU A 645 -0.45 -36.04 -2.77
C LEU A 645 -1.10 -37.40 -3.05
N PRO A 646 -1.35 -37.75 -4.33
CA PRO A 646 -1.86 -39.07 -4.70
C PRO A 646 -0.83 -40.18 -4.37
N ALA A 647 -1.26 -41.43 -4.45
CA ALA A 647 -0.41 -42.60 -4.14
C ALA A 647 0.92 -42.68 -4.92
N ARG A 648 1.03 -42.01 -6.07
CA ARG A 648 2.30 -41.87 -6.81
C ARG A 648 3.31 -40.95 -6.14
N GLY A 649 2.90 -40.17 -5.12
CA GLY A 649 3.76 -39.28 -4.36
C GLY A 649 4.16 -38.00 -5.06
N TRP A 650 3.42 -37.55 -6.09
CA TRP A 650 3.60 -36.24 -6.73
C TRP A 650 2.35 -35.77 -7.45
N GLU A 651 2.21 -34.42 -7.55
CA GLU A 651 1.12 -33.79 -8.29
C GLU A 651 1.62 -32.52 -9.01
N VAL A 652 0.99 -32.18 -10.14
CA VAL A 652 1.38 -31.09 -11.02
C VAL A 652 0.13 -30.32 -11.43
N THR A 653 0.05 -29.06 -11.07
CA THR A 653 -0.93 -28.11 -11.60
C THR A 653 -0.37 -27.38 -12.83
N ASP A 654 -1.11 -26.46 -13.41
CA ASP A 654 -0.60 -25.63 -14.50
C ASP A 654 0.35 -24.53 -14.01
N PHE A 655 0.50 -24.30 -12.69
CA PHE A 655 1.20 -23.17 -12.10
C PHE A 655 2.35 -23.59 -11.17
N TYR A 656 2.24 -24.72 -10.49
CA TYR A 656 3.27 -25.28 -9.62
C TYR A 656 3.16 -26.80 -9.48
N ALA A 657 4.20 -27.41 -8.94
CA ALA A 657 4.25 -28.85 -8.75
C ALA A 657 4.88 -29.24 -7.42
N VAL A 658 4.49 -30.40 -6.88
CA VAL A 658 5.01 -30.95 -5.64
C VAL A 658 5.39 -32.43 -5.86
N ILE A 659 6.55 -32.82 -5.35
CA ILE A 659 7.03 -34.23 -5.36
C ILE A 659 7.55 -34.61 -3.99
N GLU A 660 7.13 -35.79 -3.50
CA GLU A 660 7.63 -36.48 -2.32
C GLU A 660 8.35 -37.78 -2.72
N ASN A 661 7.72 -38.57 -3.61
CA ASN A 661 8.35 -39.78 -4.13
C ASN A 661 9.44 -39.43 -5.19
N CYS A 662 10.65 -39.11 -4.73
CA CYS A 662 11.76 -38.73 -5.59
C CYS A 662 12.33 -39.87 -6.44
N ASP A 663 11.90 -41.11 -6.25
CA ASP A 663 12.26 -42.24 -7.13
C ASP A 663 11.55 -42.13 -8.49
N ASP A 664 10.39 -41.49 -8.52
CA ASP A 664 9.60 -41.24 -9.75
C ASP A 664 9.93 -39.88 -10.41
N ALA A 665 11.08 -39.30 -10.08
CA ALA A 665 11.47 -37.95 -10.52
C ALA A 665 11.50 -37.78 -12.04
N LEU A 666 11.74 -38.85 -12.82
CA LEU A 666 11.75 -38.76 -14.29
C LEU A 666 10.35 -38.47 -14.83
N ALA A 667 9.36 -39.27 -14.43
CA ALA A 667 7.96 -39.07 -14.86
C ALA A 667 7.42 -37.71 -14.39
N PHE A 668 7.75 -37.31 -13.17
CA PHE A 668 7.42 -36.01 -12.62
C PHE A 668 8.01 -34.87 -13.47
N THR A 669 9.29 -34.93 -13.79
CA THR A 669 9.98 -33.90 -14.61
C THR A 669 9.36 -33.77 -15.99
N GLU A 670 8.99 -34.89 -16.63
CA GLU A 670 8.30 -34.88 -17.91
C GLU A 670 6.90 -34.23 -17.80
N ALA A 671 6.18 -34.50 -16.71
CA ALA A 671 4.86 -33.89 -16.47
C ALA A 671 4.97 -32.37 -16.25
N VAL A 672 5.99 -31.88 -15.53
CA VAL A 672 6.27 -30.47 -15.35
C VAL A 672 6.63 -29.80 -16.69
N LYS A 673 7.52 -30.37 -17.48
CA LYS A 673 7.95 -29.81 -18.78
C LYS A 673 6.83 -29.67 -19.81
N ARG A 674 5.74 -30.40 -19.64
CA ARG A 674 4.54 -30.27 -20.50
C ARG A 674 3.67 -29.07 -20.13
N ARG A 675 3.95 -28.35 -19.05
CA ARG A 675 3.19 -27.23 -18.52
C ARG A 675 4.04 -25.97 -18.38
N PRO A 676 4.09 -25.11 -19.42
CA PRO A 676 4.98 -23.96 -19.47
C PRO A 676 4.66 -22.86 -18.43
N GLY A 677 3.49 -22.91 -17.78
CA GLY A 677 3.09 -21.96 -16.74
C GLY A 677 3.67 -22.23 -15.36
N ILE A 678 4.37 -23.36 -15.17
CA ILE A 678 4.94 -23.73 -13.86
C ILE A 678 6.13 -22.82 -13.55
N THR A 679 6.07 -22.17 -12.39
CA THR A 679 7.11 -21.28 -11.88
C THR A 679 7.81 -21.87 -10.66
N HIS A 680 7.18 -22.78 -9.92
CA HIS A 680 7.67 -23.33 -8.66
C HIS A 680 7.53 -24.86 -8.63
N VAL A 681 8.59 -25.51 -8.13
CA VAL A 681 8.63 -26.94 -7.85
C VAL A 681 9.06 -27.17 -6.42
N TYR A 682 8.21 -27.79 -5.63
CA TYR A 682 8.47 -28.15 -4.24
C TYR A 682 8.88 -29.62 -4.14
N ILE A 683 10.03 -29.86 -3.52
CA ILE A 683 10.63 -31.20 -3.39
C ILE A 683 10.67 -31.55 -1.90
N ILE A 684 9.87 -32.53 -1.50
CA ILE A 684 9.81 -33.02 -0.13
C ILE A 684 10.88 -34.09 0.02
N THR A 685 11.98 -33.75 0.69
CA THR A 685 13.07 -34.67 1.02
C THR A 685 14.01 -34.07 2.03
N ASP A 686 14.50 -34.87 2.98
CA ASP A 686 15.53 -34.46 3.93
C ASP A 686 16.97 -34.63 3.35
N ASN A 687 17.05 -35.32 2.20
CA ASN A 687 18.35 -35.59 1.57
C ASN A 687 18.71 -34.50 0.55
N VAL A 688 19.66 -33.66 0.91
CA VAL A 688 20.18 -32.58 0.06
C VAL A 688 20.69 -33.07 -1.30
N SER A 689 21.24 -34.29 -1.37
CA SER A 689 21.75 -34.88 -2.63
C SER A 689 20.60 -35.27 -3.55
N VAL A 690 19.52 -35.82 -3.00
CA VAL A 690 18.29 -36.15 -3.72
C VAL A 690 17.65 -34.84 -4.22
N TYR A 691 17.50 -33.83 -3.34
CA TYR A 691 16.99 -32.51 -3.72
C TYR A 691 17.76 -31.92 -4.92
N ARG A 692 19.12 -31.88 -4.82
CA ARG A 692 19.98 -31.34 -5.88
C ARG A 692 19.87 -32.13 -7.20
N ARG A 693 19.69 -33.43 -7.12
CA ARG A 693 19.52 -34.29 -8.30
C ARG A 693 18.21 -33.94 -9.03
N VAL A 694 17.11 -33.82 -8.30
CA VAL A 694 15.79 -33.48 -8.88
C VAL A 694 15.78 -32.03 -9.39
N ALA A 695 16.29 -31.10 -8.60
CA ALA A 695 16.34 -29.68 -8.94
C ALA A 695 17.11 -29.39 -10.24
N ARG A 696 18.21 -30.10 -10.51
CA ARG A 696 18.98 -29.96 -11.75
C ARG A 696 18.24 -30.38 -13.03
N SER A 697 17.09 -31.01 -12.92
CA SER A 697 16.27 -31.42 -14.06
C SER A 697 15.41 -30.27 -14.62
N PHE A 698 15.42 -29.13 -13.95
CA PHE A 698 14.65 -27.94 -14.30
C PHE A 698 15.53 -26.77 -14.70
N ASP A 699 15.01 -25.88 -15.53
CA ASP A 699 15.68 -24.68 -15.98
C ASP A 699 15.66 -23.62 -14.87
N ASP A 700 16.55 -22.62 -14.96
CA ASP A 700 16.67 -21.51 -13.99
C ASP A 700 15.38 -20.65 -13.89
N SER A 701 14.47 -20.77 -14.86
CA SER A 701 13.14 -20.11 -14.83
C SER A 701 12.19 -20.75 -13.81
N ILE A 702 12.47 -21.98 -13.35
CA ILE A 702 11.66 -22.69 -12.35
C ILE A 702 12.37 -22.63 -11.01
N GLN A 703 11.75 -22.01 -10.04
CA GLN A 703 12.26 -21.98 -8.68
C GLN A 703 12.02 -23.32 -8.00
N THR A 704 13.10 -24.03 -7.65
CA THR A 704 13.01 -25.28 -6.88
C THR A 704 13.20 -25.01 -5.38
N ILE A 705 12.39 -25.65 -4.55
CA ILE A 705 12.37 -25.42 -3.10
C ILE A 705 12.38 -26.77 -2.38
N GLN A 706 13.36 -26.98 -1.47
CA GLN A 706 13.36 -28.12 -0.58
C GLN A 706 12.33 -27.88 0.53
N LEU A 707 11.22 -28.60 0.48
CA LEU A 707 10.16 -28.44 1.46
C LEU A 707 10.53 -29.22 2.74
N TYR A 708 10.02 -28.77 3.74
CA TYR A 708 10.03 -28.62 5.17
C TYR A 708 11.32 -27.97 5.70
N GLU A 709 12.50 -28.27 5.20
CA GLU A 709 13.72 -27.59 5.64
C GLU A 709 13.65 -26.07 5.44
N SER A 710 13.24 -25.60 4.26
CA SER A 710 13.10 -24.18 3.98
C SER A 710 12.02 -23.52 4.85
N TYR A 711 10.93 -24.23 5.14
CA TYR A 711 9.88 -23.77 6.00
C TYR A 711 10.35 -23.62 7.46
N LEU A 712 10.88 -24.70 8.05
CA LEU A 712 11.35 -24.69 9.44
C LEU A 712 12.48 -23.68 9.66
N THR A 713 13.42 -23.60 8.73
CA THR A 713 14.54 -22.64 8.77
C THR A 713 14.05 -21.19 8.72
N ASN A 714 13.06 -20.87 7.86
CA ASN A 714 12.53 -19.51 7.77
C ASN A 714 11.97 -19.05 9.12
N PHE A 715 11.19 -19.88 9.81
CA PHE A 715 10.56 -19.50 11.07
C PHE A 715 11.53 -19.51 12.25
N ALA A 716 12.51 -20.40 12.28
CA ALA A 716 13.58 -20.38 13.28
C ALA A 716 14.45 -19.12 13.18
N ILE A 717 14.78 -18.68 11.97
CA ILE A 717 15.53 -17.43 11.73
C ILE A 717 14.72 -16.21 12.14
N ASN A 718 13.43 -16.16 11.82
CA ASN A 718 12.58 -15.03 12.17
C ASN A 718 12.52 -14.82 13.69
N ALA A 719 12.35 -15.90 14.47
CA ALA A 719 12.37 -15.83 15.93
C ALA A 719 13.71 -15.25 16.46
N SER A 720 14.84 -15.63 15.88
CA SER A 720 16.17 -15.14 16.29
C SER A 720 16.43 -13.66 15.92
N ARG A 721 15.80 -13.14 14.87
CA ARG A 721 15.94 -11.74 14.43
C ARG A 721 15.13 -10.77 15.26
N VAL A 722 14.00 -11.21 15.77
CA VAL A 722 13.14 -10.43 16.65
C VAL A 722 13.80 -10.12 18.00
N LEU A 723 14.75 -10.97 18.43
CA LEU A 723 15.53 -10.79 19.65
C LEU A 723 16.66 -9.75 19.53
N LYS A 724 16.98 -9.27 18.34
CA LYS A 724 17.97 -8.22 18.06
C LYS A 724 17.31 -6.92 17.65
#